data_a10087c01d8d3a2f5e674ab3162260dd
#
_entry.id   a10087c01d8d3a2f5e674ab3162260dd
#
_cell.length_a   1.000
_cell.length_b   1.000
_cell.length_c   1.000
_cell.angle_alpha   90.00
_cell.angle_beta   90.00
_cell.angle_gamma   90.00
#
_symmetry.space_group_name_H-M   'P 1'
#
loop_
_entity.id
_entity.type
_entity.pdbx_description
1 polymer ?
#
loop_
_entity_poly.entity_id
_entity_poly.type
_entity_poly.pdbx_seq_one_letter_code
_entity_poly.pdbx_strand_id
1 'polypeptide(L)'
;MKIIKAILILCLCSAAGMLAGAVKTMGTDKFTVYYHTGMEDEALHALQVIHYYRPRLEQLTGNTYPHAAIKLEDMGNLVNGFASPTGNLIGLYMYPPTNDELSFGEDWFQIVAPHEYIHQLQLSHESGLPAILRTLFGNIFYVQTFQPMWMTEGITVYGESQLSKNSGRMNSAYYSALISALAREDKLPSPTKASYYSSDTPLAHYYVFGGSFHRYLAETYGEDKFAAMYRDNSSRIEAYSNMISPSVALDPAFKNAYGLPLQSLWSNWQAEEKARLKEIERTQITEDGWNKADLSYHGNALYYTQSLQEKTGPNSGFSFNKLMRLELGKADSKAETIVSQATGFPAGYHILGDKVYYSRNEYKRGFENRENEGYGAISQILLKDANSSRILYEGRVRAFLPKADGSLLISEDKALYRGSVLFNYDPASHSKTVLYEGEELIHAICQMDRELYLNAKPYWSNTDIYKLDDATLTPVVSSPGANILLCAQDGKLRYNETLNDQLKGYVLDTKSGKSYAVQSEDYLKDPVFPDDATMYYLSPNAGGMDIYQAPLNISESRRPITKKPEAPFARGKFHGQSTLFDGSPVYHGDYSRNIFHMINPRALRLPIIQGSADSLAIGAILVGMDAVGDIPQWQIQAVYDTQRKKVIGDLAVGSRILSPLNQDLIISSDDNLSVTLNNSMNLYLRQNYGLNSINAGLGLKARDQFDSYLAYPFISQSLSWAGGQVGIRNTFITEYSDLSLDSRYRTGWQGQLALRQKFIARSELNSTLNLAYDPDADPDDAFYPLRGYEHEMATNKGATLRNSLYFPLFKIREGLWTPQIYMEDINLGLFYDMSIPQENNKLFEQYSYGLEMIAEIGAAFMGMSSAGLRLSKTKEGNIAVDVILGIGL
;
A
#
# COMPACT_ATOMS: atom_id res chain seq x y z
N MET A 1 -14.51 16.20 42.56
CA MET A 1 -13.24 16.93 42.51
C MET A 1 -12.16 16.13 41.73
N LYS A 2 -11.98 14.82 41.99
CA LYS A 2 -11.03 13.94 41.25
C LYS A 2 -11.35 13.89 39.74
N ILE A 3 -12.60 13.72 39.31
CA ILE A 3 -13.03 13.72 37.90
C ILE A 3 -12.74 15.08 37.21
N ILE A 4 -12.95 16.18 37.91
CA ILE A 4 -12.64 17.52 37.39
C ILE A 4 -11.15 17.72 37.14
N LYS A 5 -10.28 17.15 38.01
CA LYS A 5 -8.81 17.18 37.82
C LYS A 5 -8.39 16.33 36.59
N ALA A 6 -8.98 15.15 36.37
CA ALA A 6 -8.72 14.33 35.19
C ALA A 6 -9.20 15.01 33.91
N ILE A 7 -10.38 15.63 33.95
CA ILE A 7 -10.88 16.43 32.81
C ILE A 7 -10.00 17.67 32.55
N LEU A 8 -9.48 18.32 33.62
CA LEU A 8 -8.58 19.47 33.46
C LEU A 8 -7.23 19.09 32.83
N ILE A 9 -6.69 17.92 33.19
CA ILE A 9 -5.48 17.36 32.57
C ILE A 9 -5.76 17.03 31.09
N LEU A 10 -6.89 16.45 30.77
CA LEU A 10 -7.34 16.20 29.40
C LEU A 10 -7.53 17.50 28.62
N CYS A 11 -8.13 18.54 29.23
CA CYS A 11 -8.31 19.85 28.59
C CYS A 11 -7.01 20.61 28.38
N LEU A 12 -6.04 20.48 29.29
CA LEU A 12 -4.70 21.05 29.12
C LEU A 12 -3.91 20.38 27.99
N CYS A 13 -4.05 19.07 27.84
CA CYS A 13 -3.49 18.35 26.69
C CYS A 13 -4.18 18.74 25.36
N SER A 14 -5.47 19.02 25.39
CA SER A 14 -6.23 19.45 24.20
C SER A 14 -5.97 20.90 23.78
N ALA A 15 -5.66 21.79 24.73
CA ALA A 15 -5.40 23.22 24.47
C ALA A 15 -4.07 23.45 23.74
N ALA A 16 -3.11 22.54 23.84
CA ALA A 16 -1.84 22.60 23.08
C ALA A 16 -2.02 22.33 21.58
N GLY A 17 -3.17 21.76 21.15
CA GLY A 17 -3.46 21.40 19.75
C GLY A 17 -3.74 22.57 18.80
N MET A 18 -3.67 23.82 19.25
CA MET A 18 -3.92 25.01 18.39
C MET A 18 -2.75 25.37 17.46
N LEU A 19 -1.64 24.62 17.49
CA LEU A 19 -0.43 24.89 16.69
C LEU A 19 -0.27 23.97 15.44
N ALA A 20 -1.18 23.03 15.20
CA ALA A 20 -1.17 22.27 13.95
C ALA A 20 -1.60 23.16 12.78
N GLY A 21 -0.90 23.09 11.66
CA GLY A 21 -1.18 23.88 10.44
C GLY A 21 -2.67 23.87 10.11
N ALA A 22 -3.21 25.03 9.70
CA ALA A 22 -4.63 25.18 9.47
C ALA A 22 -5.07 24.29 8.30
N VAL A 23 -5.96 23.34 8.57
CA VAL A 23 -6.66 22.61 7.52
C VAL A 23 -7.75 23.50 6.96
N LYS A 24 -7.77 23.61 5.64
CA LYS A 24 -8.73 24.40 4.86
C LYS A 24 -9.74 23.48 4.20
N THR A 25 -10.84 24.07 3.79
CA THR A 25 -11.88 23.38 3.02
C THR A 25 -12.22 24.15 1.75
N MET A 26 -12.41 23.42 0.67
CA MET A 26 -12.95 23.94 -0.59
C MET A 26 -13.99 22.95 -1.10
N GLY A 27 -15.19 23.41 -1.49
CA GLY A 27 -16.20 22.44 -1.87
C GLY A 27 -17.35 23.01 -2.66
N THR A 28 -18.19 22.09 -3.12
CA THR A 28 -19.50 22.33 -3.75
C THR A 28 -20.59 21.64 -2.93
N ASP A 29 -21.81 21.62 -3.41
CA ASP A 29 -22.90 20.83 -2.81
C ASP A 29 -22.63 19.32 -2.83
N LYS A 30 -21.71 18.82 -3.70
CA LYS A 30 -21.41 17.40 -3.91
C LYS A 30 -20.12 16.93 -3.27
N PHE A 31 -19.14 17.81 -3.12
CA PHE A 31 -17.80 17.45 -2.66
C PHE A 31 -17.24 18.47 -1.68
N THR A 32 -16.48 18.01 -0.69
CA THR A 32 -15.64 18.87 0.14
C THR A 32 -14.21 18.35 0.08
N VAL A 33 -13.27 19.18 -0.36
CA VAL A 33 -11.83 18.90 -0.35
C VAL A 33 -11.23 19.49 0.91
N TYR A 34 -10.55 18.65 1.70
CA TYR A 34 -9.77 19.02 2.88
C TYR A 34 -8.28 19.04 2.49
N TYR A 35 -7.60 20.13 2.82
CA TYR A 35 -6.20 20.34 2.40
C TYR A 35 -5.46 21.24 3.38
N HIS A 36 -4.14 21.18 3.39
CA HIS A 36 -3.30 22.09 4.17
C HIS A 36 -3.10 23.42 3.43
N THR A 37 -2.95 24.51 4.20
CA THR A 37 -2.63 25.84 3.66
C THR A 37 -1.44 25.75 2.69
N GLY A 38 -1.58 26.36 1.51
CA GLY A 38 -0.60 26.30 0.41
C GLY A 38 -0.92 25.28 -0.67
N MET A 39 -1.96 24.44 -0.50
CA MET A 39 -2.43 23.44 -1.48
C MET A 39 -3.73 23.90 -2.20
N GLU A 40 -3.99 25.20 -2.25
CA GLU A 40 -5.23 25.75 -2.81
C GLU A 40 -5.41 25.40 -4.31
N ASP A 41 -4.32 25.45 -5.08
CA ASP A 41 -4.34 25.13 -6.51
C ASP A 41 -4.66 23.65 -6.73
N GLU A 42 -4.05 22.77 -5.94
CA GLU A 42 -4.26 21.31 -6.00
C GLU A 42 -5.68 20.93 -5.54
N ALA A 43 -6.18 21.61 -4.51
CA ALA A 43 -7.56 21.40 -4.03
C ALA A 43 -8.59 21.81 -5.07
N LEU A 44 -8.39 22.95 -5.71
CA LEU A 44 -9.24 23.40 -6.82
C LEU A 44 -9.19 22.42 -7.98
N HIS A 45 -7.99 21.94 -8.33
CA HIS A 45 -7.83 21.00 -9.42
C HIS A 45 -8.51 19.65 -9.14
N ALA A 46 -8.30 19.07 -7.97
CA ALA A 46 -8.98 17.84 -7.55
C ALA A 46 -10.51 17.98 -7.61
N LEU A 47 -11.03 19.13 -7.15
CA LEU A 47 -12.45 19.44 -7.18
C LEU A 47 -12.98 19.56 -8.63
N GLN A 48 -12.23 20.22 -9.53
CA GLN A 48 -12.57 20.34 -10.94
C GLN A 48 -12.60 18.98 -11.64
N VAL A 49 -11.58 18.16 -11.43
CA VAL A 49 -11.46 16.82 -12.02
C VAL A 49 -12.67 15.96 -11.65
N ILE A 50 -12.93 15.83 -10.36
CA ILE A 50 -14.00 14.94 -9.90
C ILE A 50 -15.38 15.45 -10.32
N HIS A 51 -15.58 16.76 -10.28
CA HIS A 51 -16.84 17.39 -10.69
C HIS A 51 -17.10 17.21 -12.19
N TYR A 52 -16.05 17.29 -13.02
CA TYR A 52 -16.15 17.09 -14.46
C TYR A 52 -16.54 15.64 -14.82
N TYR A 53 -15.87 14.66 -14.22
CA TYR A 53 -16.11 13.26 -14.55
C TYR A 53 -17.32 12.64 -13.84
N ARG A 54 -17.81 13.26 -12.75
CA ARG A 54 -18.93 12.75 -11.95
C ARG A 54 -20.12 12.20 -12.75
N PRO A 55 -20.70 12.93 -13.74
CA PRO A 55 -21.89 12.42 -14.44
C PRO A 55 -21.61 11.12 -15.18
N ARG A 56 -20.40 10.98 -15.75
CA ARG A 56 -19.99 9.76 -16.48
C ARG A 56 -19.82 8.58 -15.53
N LEU A 57 -19.24 8.82 -14.34
CA LEU A 57 -19.00 7.78 -13.34
C LEU A 57 -20.30 7.34 -12.66
N GLU A 58 -21.21 8.26 -12.39
CA GLU A 58 -22.55 7.96 -11.90
C GLU A 58 -23.35 7.12 -12.92
N GLN A 59 -23.23 7.43 -14.22
CA GLN A 59 -23.82 6.63 -15.29
C GLN A 59 -23.24 5.21 -15.34
N LEU A 60 -21.91 5.07 -15.25
CA LEU A 60 -21.20 3.77 -15.28
C LEU A 60 -21.69 2.84 -14.19
N THR A 61 -21.78 3.35 -12.95
CA THR A 61 -22.16 2.55 -11.79
C THR A 61 -23.67 2.43 -11.57
N GLY A 62 -24.44 3.32 -12.19
CA GLY A 62 -25.88 3.44 -11.98
C GLY A 62 -26.26 3.93 -10.59
N ASN A 63 -25.34 4.59 -9.89
CA ASN A 63 -25.53 5.13 -8.54
C ASN A 63 -25.11 6.59 -8.46
N THR A 64 -25.65 7.31 -7.49
CA THR A 64 -25.26 8.68 -7.14
C THR A 64 -24.89 8.74 -5.66
N TYR A 65 -23.93 9.60 -5.33
CA TYR A 65 -23.54 9.81 -3.95
C TYR A 65 -23.90 11.24 -3.47
N PRO A 66 -24.55 11.38 -2.31
CA PRO A 66 -25.07 12.69 -1.90
C PRO A 66 -23.99 13.75 -1.73
N HIS A 67 -22.90 13.40 -1.02
CA HIS A 67 -21.78 14.29 -0.74
C HIS A 67 -20.56 13.47 -0.31
N ALA A 68 -19.42 13.64 -0.99
CA ALA A 68 -18.17 12.95 -0.67
C ALA A 68 -17.11 13.91 -0.12
N ALA A 69 -16.39 13.45 0.89
CA ALA A 69 -15.21 14.12 1.44
C ALA A 69 -13.94 13.64 0.70
N ILE A 70 -13.09 14.56 0.33
CA ILE A 70 -11.80 14.30 -0.32
C ILE A 70 -10.70 14.92 0.54
N LYS A 71 -9.64 14.18 0.83
CA LYS A 71 -8.48 14.66 1.58
C LYS A 71 -7.25 14.62 0.69
N LEU A 72 -6.52 15.72 0.61
CA LEU A 72 -5.21 15.79 -0.07
C LEU A 72 -4.09 15.62 0.95
N GLU A 73 -3.11 14.75 0.63
CA GLU A 73 -1.96 14.48 1.48
C GLU A 73 -0.64 14.45 0.70
N ASP A 74 0.37 15.18 1.19
CA ASP A 74 1.75 15.04 0.74
C ASP A 74 2.43 13.93 1.56
N MET A 75 2.46 12.73 1.00
CA MET A 75 3.04 11.53 1.61
C MET A 75 4.49 11.28 1.15
N GLY A 76 5.19 12.31 0.69
CA GLY A 76 6.52 12.18 0.09
C GLY A 76 6.42 11.49 -1.28
N ASN A 77 7.29 10.53 -1.56
CA ASN A 77 7.32 9.80 -2.83
C ASN A 77 6.43 8.53 -2.84
N LEU A 78 5.39 8.49 -2.00
CA LEU A 78 4.41 7.41 -2.01
C LEU A 78 3.30 7.72 -3.02
N VAL A 79 3.00 6.74 -3.87
CA VAL A 79 1.92 6.78 -4.85
C VAL A 79 0.75 5.98 -4.32
N ASN A 80 -0.37 6.62 -4.01
CA ASN A 80 -1.59 5.93 -3.60
C ASN A 80 -2.82 6.84 -3.68
N GLY A 81 -3.99 6.22 -3.58
CA GLY A 81 -5.27 6.79 -3.22
C GLY A 81 -6.05 5.76 -2.44
N PHE A 82 -7.12 6.14 -1.79
CA PHE A 82 -8.02 5.21 -1.14
C PHE A 82 -9.43 5.80 -1.04
N ALA A 83 -10.42 4.93 -1.09
CA ALA A 83 -11.80 5.28 -0.76
C ALA A 83 -12.27 4.49 0.46
N SER A 84 -12.95 5.17 1.37
CA SER A 84 -13.61 4.59 2.53
C SER A 84 -15.08 4.97 2.53
N PRO A 85 -15.97 4.20 1.90
CA PRO A 85 -17.42 4.47 1.95
C PRO A 85 -17.96 4.46 3.37
N THR A 86 -17.38 3.63 4.24
CA THR A 86 -17.72 3.54 5.66
C THR A 86 -17.51 4.88 6.37
N GLY A 87 -16.38 5.53 6.10
CA GLY A 87 -16.04 6.86 6.63
C GLY A 87 -16.52 8.04 5.77
N ASN A 88 -17.02 7.79 4.56
CA ASN A 88 -17.31 8.81 3.56
C ASN A 88 -16.07 9.65 3.23
N LEU A 89 -14.97 9.01 2.94
CA LEU A 89 -13.69 9.68 2.70
C LEU A 89 -12.98 9.09 1.47
N ILE A 90 -12.45 9.97 0.64
CA ILE A 90 -11.50 9.68 -0.44
C ILE A 90 -10.19 10.34 -0.08
N GLY A 91 -9.09 9.58 -0.01
CA GLY A 91 -7.74 10.10 0.18
C GLY A 91 -6.99 10.13 -1.14
N LEU A 92 -6.34 11.26 -1.45
CA LEU A 92 -5.54 11.43 -2.66
C LEU A 92 -4.12 11.84 -2.26
N TYR A 93 -3.12 11.02 -2.64
CA TYR A 93 -1.72 11.33 -2.43
C TYR A 93 -1.18 12.17 -3.60
N MET A 94 -0.38 13.17 -3.26
CA MET A 94 0.05 14.20 -4.20
C MET A 94 1.11 13.75 -5.20
N TYR A 95 1.92 12.72 -4.86
CA TYR A 95 3.05 12.30 -5.69
C TYR A 95 2.59 11.61 -6.97
N PRO A 96 2.85 12.17 -8.16
CA PRO A 96 2.48 11.53 -9.41
C PRO A 96 3.41 10.33 -9.68
N PRO A 97 2.86 9.18 -10.14
CA PRO A 97 3.65 8.01 -10.47
C PRO A 97 4.74 8.31 -11.51
N THR A 98 5.82 7.55 -11.42
CA THR A 98 6.97 7.67 -12.34
C THR A 98 7.10 6.49 -13.29
N ASN A 99 6.35 5.40 -13.03
CA ASN A 99 6.41 4.18 -13.83
C ASN A 99 5.34 4.17 -14.93
N ASP A 100 5.61 3.41 -15.97
CA ASP A 100 4.72 3.19 -17.11
C ASP A 100 3.52 2.27 -16.82
N GLU A 101 3.45 1.67 -15.64
CA GLU A 101 2.37 0.78 -15.24
C GLU A 101 1.12 1.53 -14.77
N LEU A 102 1.31 2.67 -14.11
CA LEU A 102 0.23 3.45 -13.49
C LEU A 102 0.02 4.81 -14.14
N SER A 103 1.07 5.43 -14.67
CA SER A 103 1.00 6.81 -15.14
C SER A 103 1.19 6.92 -16.63
N PHE A 104 0.19 6.54 -17.36
CA PHE A 104 0.25 6.68 -18.80
C PHE A 104 0.14 8.12 -19.25
N GLY A 105 0.95 8.96 -18.78
CA GLY A 105 1.18 10.17 -19.44
C GLY A 105 0.26 11.34 -19.11
N GLU A 106 -0.89 11.17 -18.52
CA GLU A 106 -1.79 12.28 -18.22
C GLU A 106 -1.74 12.72 -16.77
N ASP A 107 -2.65 13.56 -16.35
CA ASP A 107 -2.76 14.09 -15.01
C ASP A 107 -3.06 12.98 -13.98
N TRP A 108 -2.25 12.91 -12.92
CA TRP A 108 -2.44 11.94 -11.86
C TRP A 108 -3.82 12.03 -11.19
N PHE A 109 -4.33 13.23 -10.95
CA PHE A 109 -5.66 13.39 -10.36
C PHE A 109 -6.79 12.95 -11.28
N GLN A 110 -6.60 13.01 -12.61
CA GLN A 110 -7.57 12.48 -13.57
C GLN A 110 -7.66 10.94 -13.55
N ILE A 111 -6.66 10.28 -13.00
CA ILE A 111 -6.67 8.82 -12.82
C ILE A 111 -7.21 8.46 -11.43
N VAL A 112 -6.56 8.97 -10.37
CA VAL A 112 -6.82 8.52 -9.00
C VAL A 112 -8.16 9.04 -8.45
N ALA A 113 -8.55 10.28 -8.69
CA ALA A 113 -9.78 10.81 -8.13
C ALA A 113 -11.05 10.15 -8.71
N PRO A 114 -11.16 9.92 -10.03
CA PRO A 114 -12.24 9.10 -10.59
C PRO A 114 -12.22 7.65 -10.11
N HIS A 115 -11.03 7.01 -10.02
CA HIS A 115 -10.90 5.66 -9.51
C HIS A 115 -11.50 5.53 -8.10
N GLU A 116 -11.09 6.38 -7.18
CA GLU A 116 -11.58 6.37 -5.79
C GLU A 116 -13.06 6.77 -5.70
N TYR A 117 -13.53 7.65 -6.58
CA TYR A 117 -14.95 7.99 -6.59
C TYR A 117 -15.83 6.85 -7.14
N ILE A 118 -15.34 6.05 -8.08
CA ILE A 118 -16.06 4.83 -8.52
C ILE A 118 -16.22 3.86 -7.34
N HIS A 119 -15.19 3.67 -6.51
CA HIS A 119 -15.33 2.89 -5.28
C HIS A 119 -16.42 3.43 -4.36
N GLN A 120 -16.46 4.77 -4.18
CA GLN A 120 -17.49 5.40 -3.36
C GLN A 120 -18.90 5.13 -3.93
N LEU A 121 -19.08 5.24 -5.26
CA LEU A 121 -20.34 4.97 -5.93
C LEU A 121 -20.74 3.49 -5.89
N GLN A 122 -19.83 2.61 -6.26
CA GLN A 122 -20.04 1.17 -6.35
C GLN A 122 -20.37 0.56 -4.99
N LEU A 123 -19.50 0.79 -3.99
CA LEU A 123 -19.62 0.18 -2.67
C LEU A 123 -20.81 0.72 -1.89
N SER A 124 -21.21 1.97 -2.11
CA SER A 124 -22.41 2.56 -1.52
C SER A 124 -23.71 2.27 -2.28
N HIS A 125 -23.65 1.51 -3.37
CA HIS A 125 -24.84 1.16 -4.13
C HIS A 125 -25.74 0.22 -3.33
N GLU A 126 -26.96 0.65 -3.05
CA GLU A 126 -27.92 -0.12 -2.26
C GLU A 126 -29.35 0.27 -2.56
N SER A 127 -30.29 -0.66 -2.36
CA SER A 127 -31.72 -0.41 -2.46
C SER A 127 -32.50 -1.43 -1.62
N GLY A 128 -33.81 -1.21 -1.47
CA GLY A 128 -34.67 -2.15 -0.73
C GLY A 128 -34.28 -2.36 0.72
N LEU A 129 -34.34 -3.61 1.20
CA LEU A 129 -34.05 -3.97 2.59
C LEU A 129 -32.58 -3.67 3.01
N PRO A 130 -31.55 -3.92 2.19
CA PRO A 130 -30.19 -3.51 2.51
C PRO A 130 -30.05 -2.02 2.86
N ALA A 131 -30.71 -1.13 2.12
CA ALA A 131 -30.69 0.31 2.40
C ALA A 131 -31.31 0.66 3.77
N ILE A 132 -32.34 -0.06 4.19
CA ILE A 132 -32.94 0.10 5.52
C ILE A 132 -31.94 -0.35 6.59
N LEU A 133 -31.30 -1.52 6.42
CA LEU A 133 -30.31 -2.04 7.36
C LEU A 133 -29.13 -1.09 7.53
N ARG A 134 -28.58 -0.58 6.43
CA ARG A 134 -27.52 0.41 6.47
C ARG A 134 -27.96 1.70 7.20
N THR A 135 -29.16 2.19 6.93
CA THR A 135 -29.68 3.42 7.58
C THR A 135 -29.79 3.23 9.10
N LEU A 136 -30.15 2.03 9.54
CA LEU A 136 -30.26 1.70 10.97
C LEU A 136 -28.89 1.45 11.61
N PHE A 137 -28.01 0.68 10.95
CA PHE A 137 -26.82 0.10 11.58
C PHE A 137 -25.51 0.73 11.14
N GLY A 138 -25.52 1.61 10.14
CA GLY A 138 -24.35 2.35 9.68
C GLY A 138 -23.73 1.80 8.38
N ASN A 139 -22.72 2.50 7.88
CA ASN A 139 -22.16 2.28 6.55
C ASN A 139 -21.41 0.96 6.37
N ILE A 140 -21.03 0.27 7.46
CA ILE A 140 -20.45 -1.07 7.38
C ILE A 140 -21.42 -2.09 6.76
N PHE A 141 -22.71 -1.79 6.77
CA PHE A 141 -23.76 -2.61 6.17
C PHE A 141 -23.99 -2.33 4.68
N TYR A 142 -23.13 -1.60 4.00
CA TYR A 142 -23.17 -1.55 2.55
C TYR A 142 -22.99 -2.96 1.97
N VAL A 143 -24.02 -3.49 1.32
CA VAL A 143 -24.05 -4.88 0.83
C VAL A 143 -23.00 -5.15 -0.25
N GLN A 144 -22.62 -4.14 -1.00
CA GLN A 144 -21.60 -4.26 -2.05
C GLN A 144 -20.16 -4.38 -1.51
N THR A 145 -19.93 -4.21 -0.21
CA THR A 145 -18.63 -4.53 0.40
C THR A 145 -18.37 -6.03 0.49
N PHE A 146 -19.42 -6.86 0.31
CA PHE A 146 -19.36 -8.32 0.36
C PHE A 146 -19.25 -8.92 -1.05
N GLN A 147 -18.22 -8.49 -1.80
CA GLN A 147 -17.98 -8.93 -3.18
C GLN A 147 -16.49 -9.21 -3.42
N PRO A 148 -16.14 -9.95 -4.51
CA PRO A 148 -14.77 -10.26 -4.85
C PRO A 148 -13.91 -9.01 -5.14
N MET A 149 -12.63 -9.03 -4.75
CA MET A 149 -11.72 -7.90 -5.00
C MET A 149 -11.57 -7.58 -6.50
N TRP A 150 -11.55 -8.59 -7.39
CA TRP A 150 -11.52 -8.35 -8.83
C TRP A 150 -12.76 -7.60 -9.35
N MET A 151 -13.90 -7.71 -8.68
CA MET A 151 -15.10 -6.95 -9.01
C MET A 151 -15.02 -5.52 -8.46
N THR A 152 -14.52 -5.37 -7.22
CA THR A 152 -14.32 -4.05 -6.59
C THR A 152 -13.33 -3.21 -7.38
N GLU A 153 -12.16 -3.75 -7.70
CA GLU A 153 -11.11 -3.04 -8.41
C GLU A 153 -11.32 -3.02 -9.94
N GLY A 154 -11.98 -4.04 -10.48
CA GLY A 154 -12.13 -4.17 -11.92
C GLY A 154 -12.96 -3.08 -12.57
N ILE A 155 -14.06 -2.67 -11.95
CA ILE A 155 -14.90 -1.59 -12.48
C ILE A 155 -14.20 -0.23 -12.38
N THR A 156 -13.38 -0.01 -11.35
CA THR A 156 -12.61 1.23 -11.20
C THR A 156 -11.52 1.33 -12.24
N VAL A 157 -10.77 0.24 -12.47
CA VAL A 157 -9.74 0.14 -13.51
C VAL A 157 -10.34 0.30 -14.91
N TYR A 158 -11.49 -0.32 -15.16
CA TYR A 158 -12.22 -0.12 -16.40
C TYR A 158 -12.65 1.36 -16.54
N GLY A 159 -13.28 1.92 -15.51
CA GLY A 159 -13.84 3.27 -15.53
C GLY A 159 -12.78 4.36 -15.70
N GLU A 160 -11.66 4.31 -14.97
CA GLU A 160 -10.54 5.25 -15.15
C GLU A 160 -10.00 5.24 -16.58
N SER A 161 -10.02 4.06 -17.22
CA SER A 161 -9.51 3.86 -18.59
C SER A 161 -10.47 4.34 -19.69
N GLN A 162 -11.73 4.62 -19.35
CA GLN A 162 -12.70 5.19 -20.29
C GLN A 162 -12.67 6.73 -20.36
N LEU A 163 -11.91 7.36 -19.46
CA LEU A 163 -11.85 8.83 -19.36
C LEU A 163 -10.86 9.43 -20.36
N SER A 164 -9.86 8.66 -20.77
CA SER A 164 -8.88 9.04 -21.79
C SER A 164 -8.38 7.78 -22.52
N LYS A 165 -8.01 7.93 -23.81
CA LYS A 165 -7.41 6.84 -24.59
C LYS A 165 -5.94 6.55 -24.22
N ASN A 166 -5.31 7.47 -23.51
CA ASN A 166 -3.87 7.42 -23.20
C ASN A 166 -3.61 7.26 -21.70
N SER A 167 -4.65 7.04 -20.91
CA SER A 167 -4.59 7.00 -19.46
C SER A 167 -5.46 5.87 -18.91
N GLY A 168 -5.15 5.42 -17.70
CA GLY A 168 -5.82 4.30 -17.05
C GLY A 168 -5.19 2.93 -17.37
N ARG A 169 -5.37 2.00 -16.45
CA ARG A 169 -4.66 0.70 -16.48
C ARG A 169 -5.05 -0.20 -17.64
N MET A 170 -6.28 -0.13 -18.17
CA MET A 170 -6.67 -0.92 -19.35
C MET A 170 -6.07 -0.39 -20.67
N ASN A 171 -5.55 0.83 -20.66
CA ASN A 171 -4.79 1.39 -21.78
C ASN A 171 -3.27 1.17 -21.61
N SER A 172 -2.86 0.43 -20.57
CA SER A 172 -1.49 0.06 -20.29
C SER A 172 -1.05 -1.14 -21.13
N ALA A 173 0.04 -0.97 -21.85
CA ALA A 173 0.69 -2.07 -22.57
C ALA A 173 1.13 -3.20 -21.63
N TYR A 174 1.52 -2.87 -20.41
CA TYR A 174 1.92 -3.83 -19.40
C TYR A 174 0.77 -4.77 -18.99
N TYR A 175 -0.42 -4.23 -18.70
CA TYR A 175 -1.57 -5.03 -18.31
C TYR A 175 -2.03 -5.95 -19.43
N SER A 176 -2.06 -5.44 -20.67
CA SER A 176 -2.40 -6.25 -21.87
C SER A 176 -1.37 -7.35 -22.11
N ALA A 177 -0.07 -7.05 -21.94
CA ALA A 177 1.00 -8.04 -22.10
C ALA A 177 0.95 -9.13 -21.02
N LEU A 178 0.62 -8.77 -19.77
CA LEU A 178 0.50 -9.74 -18.68
C LEU A 178 -0.68 -10.71 -18.90
N ILE A 179 -1.86 -10.21 -19.29
CA ILE A 179 -3.00 -11.05 -19.64
C ILE A 179 -2.63 -12.01 -20.79
N SER A 180 -1.98 -11.49 -21.84
CA SER A 180 -1.51 -12.30 -22.97
C SER A 180 -0.50 -13.36 -22.56
N ALA A 181 0.43 -13.05 -21.65
CA ALA A 181 1.41 -13.99 -21.12
C ALA A 181 0.74 -15.13 -20.34
N LEU A 182 -0.19 -14.80 -19.44
CA LEU A 182 -0.95 -15.79 -18.67
C LEU A 182 -1.85 -16.65 -19.56
N ALA A 183 -2.49 -16.05 -20.59
CA ALA A 183 -3.31 -16.77 -21.54
C ALA A 183 -2.47 -17.76 -22.38
N ARG A 184 -1.25 -17.38 -22.77
CA ARG A 184 -0.30 -18.20 -23.54
C ARG A 184 0.14 -19.45 -22.77
N GLU A 185 0.30 -19.32 -21.45
CA GLU A 185 0.73 -20.40 -20.56
C GLU A 185 -0.42 -21.17 -19.90
N ASP A 186 -1.69 -20.93 -20.32
CA ASP A 186 -2.88 -21.55 -19.72
C ASP A 186 -3.02 -21.27 -18.20
N LYS A 187 -2.60 -20.08 -17.74
CA LYS A 187 -2.56 -19.70 -16.32
C LYS A 187 -3.50 -18.53 -15.95
N LEU A 188 -4.47 -18.21 -16.81
CA LEU A 188 -5.53 -17.27 -16.42
C LEU A 188 -6.31 -17.84 -15.22
N PRO A 189 -6.50 -17.05 -14.13
CA PRO A 189 -7.02 -17.58 -12.88
C PRO A 189 -8.52 -17.87 -12.91
N SER A 190 -8.98 -18.70 -11.99
CA SER A 190 -10.41 -18.81 -11.64
C SER A 190 -10.91 -17.52 -10.96
N PRO A 191 -12.22 -17.25 -10.91
CA PRO A 191 -12.76 -16.09 -10.18
C PRO A 191 -12.38 -16.08 -8.71
N THR A 192 -12.26 -17.26 -8.08
CA THR A 192 -11.81 -17.37 -6.68
C THR A 192 -10.36 -16.96 -6.54
N LYS A 193 -9.46 -17.52 -7.34
CA LYS A 193 -8.03 -17.17 -7.30
C LYS A 193 -7.80 -15.70 -7.61
N ALA A 194 -8.53 -15.12 -8.56
CA ALA A 194 -8.47 -13.71 -8.91
C ALA A 194 -8.93 -12.77 -7.78
N SER A 195 -9.64 -13.27 -6.77
CA SER A 195 -10.12 -12.48 -5.62
C SER A 195 -9.07 -12.31 -4.53
N TYR A 196 -8.02 -13.12 -4.52
CA TYR A 196 -7.00 -13.12 -3.48
C TYR A 196 -5.62 -12.77 -4.03
N TYR A 197 -4.81 -12.14 -3.18
CA TYR A 197 -3.41 -11.94 -3.48
C TYR A 197 -2.69 -13.30 -3.34
N SER A 198 -2.11 -13.76 -4.43
CA SER A 198 -1.33 -15.00 -4.45
C SER A 198 0.14 -14.70 -4.62
N SER A 199 1.00 -15.43 -3.91
CA SER A 199 2.45 -15.32 -4.05
C SER A 199 3.02 -16.04 -5.29
N ASP A 200 2.17 -16.62 -6.15
CA ASP A 200 2.58 -17.24 -7.42
C ASP A 200 3.09 -16.26 -8.43
N THR A 201 2.40 -15.16 -8.47
CA THR A 201 2.65 -14.12 -9.43
C THR A 201 3.06 -12.88 -8.65
N PRO A 202 4.18 -12.27 -8.97
CA PRO A 202 4.69 -11.11 -8.25
C PRO A 202 3.88 -9.81 -8.53
N LEU A 203 2.65 -9.92 -9.02
CA LEU A 203 1.91 -8.82 -9.60
C LEU A 203 0.49 -8.74 -9.01
N ALA A 204 -0.05 -7.52 -8.88
CA ALA A 204 -1.39 -7.27 -8.35
C ALA A 204 -2.46 -7.82 -9.32
N HIS A 205 -3.16 -8.87 -8.92
CA HIS A 205 -3.96 -9.70 -9.81
C HIS A 205 -5.36 -9.19 -10.02
N TYR A 206 -6.05 -8.79 -8.95
CA TYR A 206 -7.45 -8.41 -9.01
C TYR A 206 -7.67 -7.14 -9.85
N TYR A 207 -6.73 -6.20 -9.91
CA TYR A 207 -6.79 -5.04 -10.82
C TYR A 207 -6.75 -5.47 -12.28
N VAL A 208 -5.80 -6.33 -12.63
CA VAL A 208 -5.55 -6.77 -14.00
C VAL A 208 -6.72 -7.62 -14.51
N PHE A 209 -7.05 -8.68 -13.77
CA PHE A 209 -8.10 -9.62 -14.16
C PHE A 209 -9.48 -8.96 -14.11
N GLY A 210 -9.75 -8.20 -13.05
CA GLY A 210 -11.01 -7.49 -12.92
C GLY A 210 -11.22 -6.46 -14.02
N GLY A 211 -10.21 -5.63 -14.31
CA GLY A 211 -10.27 -4.64 -15.39
C GLY A 211 -10.48 -5.27 -16.77
N SER A 212 -9.70 -6.33 -17.12
CA SER A 212 -9.84 -7.04 -18.39
C SER A 212 -11.19 -7.73 -18.52
N PHE A 213 -11.68 -8.35 -17.44
CA PHE A 213 -12.99 -8.99 -17.45
C PHE A 213 -14.13 -7.97 -17.62
N HIS A 214 -14.06 -6.79 -16.93
CA HIS A 214 -15.06 -5.73 -17.13
C HIS A 214 -14.99 -5.15 -18.54
N ARG A 215 -13.80 -4.99 -19.14
CA ARG A 215 -13.66 -4.61 -20.54
C ARG A 215 -14.35 -5.60 -21.46
N TYR A 216 -14.11 -6.91 -21.29
CA TYR A 216 -14.80 -7.96 -22.04
C TYR A 216 -16.33 -7.87 -21.91
N LEU A 217 -16.84 -7.68 -20.69
CA LEU A 217 -18.28 -7.55 -20.46
C LEU A 217 -18.87 -6.33 -21.16
N ALA A 218 -18.17 -5.19 -21.12
CA ALA A 218 -18.63 -3.96 -21.77
C ALA A 218 -18.61 -4.08 -23.29
N GLU A 219 -17.55 -4.64 -23.88
CA GLU A 219 -17.40 -4.82 -25.33
C GLU A 219 -18.40 -5.84 -25.90
N THR A 220 -18.69 -6.91 -25.15
CA THR A 220 -19.54 -8.00 -25.63
C THR A 220 -21.03 -7.77 -25.35
N TYR A 221 -21.37 -7.22 -24.18
CA TYR A 221 -22.76 -7.15 -23.70
C TYR A 221 -23.27 -5.72 -23.51
N GLY A 222 -22.39 -4.73 -23.54
CA GLY A 222 -22.74 -3.34 -23.30
C GLY A 222 -22.45 -2.89 -21.87
N GLU A 223 -21.95 -1.67 -21.73
CA GLU A 223 -21.55 -1.05 -20.46
C GLU A 223 -22.73 -0.80 -19.51
N ASP A 224 -23.91 -0.54 -20.04
CA ASP A 224 -25.15 -0.33 -19.29
C ASP A 224 -25.53 -1.53 -18.37
N LYS A 225 -24.99 -2.70 -18.69
CA LYS A 225 -25.18 -3.92 -17.89
C LYS A 225 -24.53 -3.85 -16.49
N PHE A 226 -23.48 -3.05 -16.31
CA PHE A 226 -22.89 -2.86 -14.99
C PHE A 226 -23.89 -2.28 -14.00
N ALA A 227 -24.53 -1.18 -14.36
CA ALA A 227 -25.55 -0.55 -13.52
C ALA A 227 -26.71 -1.51 -13.21
N ALA A 228 -27.11 -2.33 -14.18
CA ALA A 228 -28.17 -3.34 -13.99
C ALA A 228 -27.76 -4.43 -12.99
N MET A 229 -26.54 -4.97 -13.14
CA MET A 229 -25.98 -6.01 -12.27
C MET A 229 -25.79 -5.51 -10.84
N TYR A 230 -25.21 -4.31 -10.64
CA TYR A 230 -25.04 -3.73 -9.31
C TYR A 230 -26.38 -3.44 -8.64
N ARG A 231 -27.36 -2.94 -9.38
CA ARG A 231 -28.71 -2.70 -8.86
C ARG A 231 -29.40 -3.99 -8.41
N ASP A 232 -29.25 -5.05 -9.20
CA ASP A 232 -29.85 -6.35 -8.85
C ASP A 232 -29.20 -6.92 -7.59
N ASN A 233 -27.86 -7.01 -7.55
CA ASN A 233 -27.13 -7.52 -6.37
C ASN A 233 -27.41 -6.69 -5.11
N SER A 234 -27.43 -5.35 -5.21
CA SER A 234 -27.59 -4.43 -4.08
C SER A 234 -29.00 -4.41 -3.47
N SER A 235 -29.98 -4.92 -4.19
CA SER A 235 -31.37 -5.01 -3.70
C SER A 235 -31.65 -6.29 -2.90
N ARG A 236 -30.75 -7.26 -2.94
CA ARG A 236 -30.90 -8.60 -2.36
C ARG A 236 -30.35 -8.67 -0.95
N ILE A 237 -31.18 -9.08 -0.01
CA ILE A 237 -30.72 -9.36 1.37
C ILE A 237 -29.71 -10.53 1.38
N GLU A 238 -29.87 -11.48 0.47
CA GLU A 238 -28.99 -12.62 0.30
C GLU A 238 -27.57 -12.22 -0.11
N ALA A 239 -27.36 -11.01 -0.65
CA ALA A 239 -26.03 -10.53 -1.02
C ALA A 239 -25.06 -10.39 0.18
N TYR A 240 -25.55 -10.27 1.41
CA TYR A 240 -24.73 -10.41 2.61
C TYR A 240 -24.10 -11.80 2.74
N SER A 241 -24.69 -12.82 2.13
CA SER A 241 -24.12 -14.18 2.10
C SER A 241 -23.05 -14.38 1.01
N ASN A 242 -22.80 -13.40 0.13
CA ASN A 242 -21.78 -13.52 -0.92
C ASN A 242 -20.40 -13.86 -0.35
N MET A 243 -20.10 -13.42 0.85
CA MET A 243 -18.88 -13.82 1.57
C MET A 243 -18.67 -15.32 1.69
N ILE A 244 -19.78 -16.08 1.84
CA ILE A 244 -19.74 -17.53 2.06
C ILE A 244 -20.18 -18.27 0.79
N SER A 245 -21.22 -17.78 0.14
CA SER A 245 -21.86 -18.45 -0.99
C SER A 245 -22.25 -17.46 -2.09
N PRO A 246 -21.28 -17.01 -2.93
CA PRO A 246 -21.56 -16.09 -4.03
C PRO A 246 -22.64 -16.58 -5.01
N SER A 247 -22.83 -17.90 -5.10
CA SER A 247 -23.85 -18.50 -5.97
C SER A 247 -25.30 -18.20 -5.54
N VAL A 248 -25.50 -17.65 -4.34
CA VAL A 248 -26.86 -17.36 -3.85
C VAL A 248 -27.38 -16.01 -4.37
N ALA A 249 -26.54 -14.99 -4.44
CA ALA A 249 -26.98 -13.66 -4.90
C ALA A 249 -26.16 -13.12 -6.05
N LEU A 250 -24.83 -13.21 -6.02
CA LEU A 250 -23.96 -12.65 -7.04
C LEU A 250 -24.13 -13.35 -8.42
N ASP A 251 -24.09 -14.69 -8.47
CA ASP A 251 -24.30 -15.42 -9.72
C ASP A 251 -25.69 -15.13 -10.33
N PRO A 252 -26.79 -15.10 -9.57
CA PRO A 252 -28.09 -14.64 -10.07
C PRO A 252 -28.08 -13.22 -10.63
N ALA A 253 -27.36 -12.27 -9.99
CA ALA A 253 -27.29 -10.90 -10.50
C ALA A 253 -26.56 -10.83 -11.85
N PHE A 254 -25.47 -11.58 -12.02
CA PHE A 254 -24.80 -11.72 -13.31
C PHE A 254 -25.73 -12.37 -14.37
N LYS A 255 -26.40 -13.47 -14.01
CA LYS A 255 -27.34 -14.13 -14.92
C LYS A 255 -28.48 -13.22 -15.39
N ASN A 256 -29.01 -12.41 -14.48
CA ASN A 256 -30.08 -11.48 -14.81
C ASN A 256 -29.62 -10.34 -15.71
N ALA A 257 -28.42 -9.81 -15.49
CA ALA A 257 -27.87 -8.71 -16.28
C ALA A 257 -27.36 -9.17 -17.66
N TYR A 258 -26.64 -10.29 -17.71
CA TYR A 258 -25.90 -10.75 -18.90
C TYR A 258 -26.52 -11.97 -19.60
N GLY A 259 -27.52 -12.62 -19.01
CA GLY A 259 -28.14 -13.83 -19.54
C GLY A 259 -27.37 -15.14 -19.31
N LEU A 260 -26.17 -15.07 -18.74
CA LEU A 260 -25.27 -16.18 -18.47
C LEU A 260 -24.77 -16.13 -17.00
N PRO A 261 -24.52 -17.31 -16.37
CA PRO A 261 -23.91 -17.34 -15.05
C PRO A 261 -22.45 -16.85 -15.12
N LEU A 262 -21.95 -16.30 -13.99
CA LEU A 262 -20.61 -15.73 -13.88
C LEU A 262 -19.51 -16.68 -14.40
N GLN A 263 -19.55 -17.95 -14.02
CA GLN A 263 -18.55 -18.93 -14.44
C GLN A 263 -18.45 -19.07 -15.96
N SER A 264 -19.60 -19.03 -16.66
CA SER A 264 -19.62 -19.09 -18.13
C SER A 264 -19.06 -17.81 -18.75
N LEU A 265 -19.42 -16.64 -18.20
CA LEU A 265 -18.87 -15.35 -18.65
C LEU A 265 -17.35 -15.30 -18.46
N TRP A 266 -16.85 -15.78 -17.32
CA TRP A 266 -15.43 -15.84 -17.02
C TRP A 266 -14.67 -16.77 -17.97
N SER A 267 -15.22 -17.97 -18.24
CA SER A 267 -14.63 -18.91 -19.20
C SER A 267 -14.64 -18.37 -20.63
N ASN A 268 -15.69 -17.65 -21.04
CA ASN A 268 -15.76 -17.01 -22.35
C ASN A 268 -14.70 -15.92 -22.49
N TRP A 269 -14.51 -15.08 -21.45
CA TRP A 269 -13.43 -14.10 -21.39
C TRP A 269 -12.05 -14.76 -21.55
N GLN A 270 -11.77 -15.84 -20.80
CA GLN A 270 -10.51 -16.57 -20.93
C GLN A 270 -10.28 -17.13 -22.35
N ALA A 271 -11.34 -17.65 -22.97
CA ALA A 271 -11.29 -18.16 -24.35
C ALA A 271 -11.01 -17.04 -25.36
N GLU A 272 -11.59 -15.86 -25.16
CA GLU A 272 -11.38 -14.70 -26.03
C GLU A 272 -9.96 -14.16 -25.89
N GLU A 273 -9.42 -14.06 -24.68
CA GLU A 273 -8.03 -13.62 -24.48
C GLU A 273 -7.02 -14.60 -25.13
N LYS A 274 -7.30 -15.91 -25.09
CA LYS A 274 -6.50 -16.91 -25.84
C LYS A 274 -6.61 -16.75 -27.36
N ALA A 275 -7.79 -16.44 -27.88
CA ALA A 275 -8.00 -16.25 -29.30
C ALA A 275 -7.31 -14.99 -29.88
N ARG A 276 -7.01 -14.01 -29.02
CA ARG A 276 -6.30 -12.76 -29.38
C ARG A 276 -4.79 -12.94 -29.47
N LEU A 277 -4.23 -14.09 -29.05
CA LEU A 277 -2.79 -14.31 -28.98
C LEU A 277 -2.14 -14.29 -30.36
N LYS A 278 -0.99 -13.62 -30.44
CA LYS A 278 -0.13 -13.60 -31.61
C LYS A 278 1.10 -14.47 -31.38
N GLU A 279 1.70 -15.00 -32.45
CA GLU A 279 2.99 -15.67 -32.38
C GLU A 279 4.09 -14.65 -32.11
N ILE A 280 5.04 -15.00 -31.24
CA ILE A 280 6.19 -14.17 -30.86
C ILE A 280 7.44 -15.03 -30.96
N GLU A 281 8.41 -14.58 -31.76
CA GLU A 281 9.72 -15.21 -31.86
C GLU A 281 10.68 -14.56 -30.85
N ARG A 282 11.01 -15.30 -29.79
CA ARG A 282 11.92 -14.86 -28.75
C ARG A 282 12.56 -16.03 -28.01
N THR A 283 13.74 -15.78 -27.42
CA THR A 283 14.44 -16.73 -26.54
C THR A 283 14.46 -16.17 -25.12
N GLN A 284 13.99 -16.94 -24.16
CA GLN A 284 14.05 -16.56 -22.75
C GLN A 284 15.47 -16.72 -22.22
N ILE A 285 15.99 -15.70 -21.55
CA ILE A 285 17.35 -15.65 -21.00
C ILE A 285 17.34 -15.89 -19.49
N THR A 286 16.32 -15.40 -18.78
CA THR A 286 16.14 -15.65 -17.35
C THR A 286 14.82 -16.35 -17.12
N GLU A 287 14.76 -17.26 -16.12
CA GLU A 287 13.59 -18.11 -15.83
C GLU A 287 13.20 -18.07 -14.36
N ASP A 288 13.67 -17.07 -13.61
CA ASP A 288 13.39 -16.98 -12.18
C ASP A 288 12.01 -16.36 -11.87
N GLY A 289 11.34 -15.76 -12.86
CA GLY A 289 9.99 -15.24 -12.78
C GLY A 289 9.81 -14.00 -11.91
N TRP A 290 10.88 -13.43 -11.35
CA TRP A 290 10.77 -12.24 -10.52
C TRP A 290 10.61 -10.96 -11.35
N ASN A 291 10.03 -9.93 -10.75
CA ASN A 291 9.85 -8.63 -11.41
C ASN A 291 11.20 -7.97 -11.68
N LYS A 292 11.52 -7.83 -12.96
CA LYS A 292 12.71 -7.12 -13.44
C LYS A 292 12.33 -5.78 -14.06
N ALA A 293 13.19 -4.79 -13.89
CA ALA A 293 13.06 -3.45 -14.48
C ALA A 293 14.44 -2.84 -14.77
N ASP A 294 14.43 -1.69 -15.44
CA ASP A 294 15.60 -0.85 -15.67
C ASP A 294 16.74 -1.60 -16.38
N LEU A 295 16.43 -2.37 -17.43
CA LEU A 295 17.44 -3.12 -18.16
C LEU A 295 18.43 -2.18 -18.86
N SER A 296 19.72 -2.40 -18.65
CA SER A 296 20.79 -1.68 -19.34
C SER A 296 21.92 -2.62 -19.75
N TYR A 297 22.75 -2.17 -20.73
CA TYR A 297 23.87 -2.95 -21.25
C TYR A 297 25.17 -2.17 -21.10
N HIS A 298 26.15 -2.76 -20.40
CA HIS A 298 27.48 -2.17 -20.20
C HIS A 298 28.56 -3.26 -20.18
N GLY A 299 29.64 -3.08 -20.90
CA GLY A 299 30.84 -3.94 -20.81
C GLY A 299 30.55 -5.43 -21.03
N ASN A 300 29.78 -5.80 -22.04
CA ASN A 300 29.34 -7.16 -22.36
C ASN A 300 28.50 -7.85 -21.26
N ALA A 301 27.81 -7.04 -20.47
CA ALA A 301 26.90 -7.56 -19.45
C ALA A 301 25.57 -6.78 -19.43
N LEU A 302 24.49 -7.48 -19.08
CA LEU A 302 23.20 -6.89 -18.78
C LEU A 302 23.15 -6.55 -17.31
N TYR A 303 22.64 -5.35 -16.98
CA TYR A 303 22.32 -4.91 -15.64
C TYR A 303 20.84 -4.66 -15.56
N TYR A 304 20.23 -5.00 -14.45
CA TYR A 304 18.80 -4.82 -14.24
C TYR A 304 18.46 -4.79 -12.75
N THR A 305 17.39 -4.12 -12.40
CA THR A 305 16.81 -4.21 -11.06
C THR A 305 15.86 -5.41 -10.98
N GLN A 306 15.75 -6.01 -9.79
CA GLN A 306 14.91 -7.18 -9.55
C GLN A 306 14.25 -7.09 -8.19
N SER A 307 12.92 -7.20 -8.17
CA SER A 307 12.14 -7.30 -6.94
C SER A 307 11.80 -8.75 -6.63
N LEU A 308 12.13 -9.16 -5.42
CA LEU A 308 11.88 -10.50 -4.89
C LEU A 308 10.98 -10.40 -3.66
N GLN A 309 9.88 -11.12 -3.68
CA GLN A 309 9.05 -11.33 -2.51
C GLN A 309 9.06 -12.82 -2.17
N GLU A 310 9.80 -13.19 -1.12
CA GLU A 310 9.97 -14.57 -0.73
C GLU A 310 9.13 -14.90 0.49
N LYS A 311 8.20 -15.81 0.33
CA LYS A 311 7.38 -16.35 1.40
C LYS A 311 8.18 -17.37 2.21
N THR A 312 8.19 -17.25 3.53
CA THR A 312 9.05 -18.05 4.43
C THR A 312 8.28 -18.74 5.54
N GLY A 313 7.05 -18.31 5.84
CA GLY A 313 6.21 -18.91 6.87
C GLY A 313 4.74 -18.50 6.73
N PRO A 314 3.87 -18.91 7.67
CA PRO A 314 2.45 -18.58 7.62
C PRO A 314 2.22 -17.07 7.65
N ASN A 315 1.55 -16.54 6.63
CA ASN A 315 1.28 -15.10 6.42
C ASN A 315 2.54 -14.21 6.55
N SER A 316 3.72 -14.76 6.24
CA SER A 316 4.98 -14.06 6.42
C SER A 316 5.92 -14.25 5.24
N GLY A 317 6.82 -13.28 5.05
CA GLY A 317 7.82 -13.31 4.01
C GLY A 317 8.80 -12.14 4.12
N PHE A 318 9.78 -12.13 3.26
CA PHE A 318 10.76 -11.05 3.14
C PHE A 318 10.81 -10.52 1.71
N SER A 319 10.88 -9.18 1.59
CA SER A 319 11.03 -8.51 0.31
C SER A 319 12.48 -8.07 0.11
N PHE A 320 12.99 -8.25 -1.10
CA PHE A 320 14.32 -7.84 -1.51
C PHE A 320 14.23 -7.09 -2.82
N ASN A 321 15.00 -6.01 -2.94
CA ASN A 321 15.23 -5.32 -4.19
C ASN A 321 16.71 -5.40 -4.50
N LYS A 322 17.07 -5.88 -5.67
CA LYS A 322 18.45 -6.15 -6.06
C LYS A 322 18.78 -5.47 -7.36
N LEU A 323 20.01 -4.98 -7.46
CA LEU A 323 20.65 -4.67 -8.75
C LEU A 323 21.49 -5.89 -9.13
N MET A 324 21.22 -6.43 -10.31
CA MET A 324 21.81 -7.65 -10.83
C MET A 324 22.72 -7.36 -12.02
N ARG A 325 23.71 -8.23 -12.24
CA ARG A 325 24.59 -8.25 -13.42
C ARG A 325 24.58 -9.65 -14.02
N LEU A 326 24.36 -9.75 -15.33
CA LEU A 326 24.40 -10.99 -16.10
C LEU A 326 25.38 -10.83 -17.25
N GLU A 327 26.47 -11.59 -17.23
CA GLU A 327 27.50 -11.56 -18.28
C GLU A 327 27.03 -12.33 -19.52
N LEU A 328 27.14 -11.72 -20.71
CA LEU A 328 26.74 -12.32 -21.98
C LEU A 328 27.87 -13.19 -22.56
N GLY A 329 27.51 -14.22 -23.36
CA GLY A 329 28.47 -15.04 -24.11
C GLY A 329 29.20 -16.11 -23.30
N LYS A 330 28.89 -16.31 -22.03
CA LYS A 330 29.36 -17.43 -21.24
C LYS A 330 28.26 -18.47 -21.09
N ALA A 331 28.51 -19.72 -21.49
CA ALA A 331 27.66 -20.86 -21.14
C ALA A 331 27.61 -20.96 -19.61
N ASP A 332 26.46 -21.15 -19.04
CA ASP A 332 26.21 -21.23 -17.58
C ASP A 332 26.44 -19.92 -16.79
N SER A 333 26.39 -18.75 -17.44
CA SER A 333 26.47 -17.46 -16.73
C SER A 333 25.30 -17.32 -15.74
N LYS A 334 25.63 -17.19 -14.45
CA LYS A 334 24.63 -16.88 -13.41
C LYS A 334 24.61 -15.39 -13.12
N ALA A 335 23.41 -14.86 -12.92
CA ALA A 335 23.26 -13.48 -12.52
C ALA A 335 23.88 -13.22 -11.15
N GLU A 336 24.69 -12.19 -11.04
CA GLU A 336 25.39 -11.74 -9.84
C GLU A 336 24.63 -10.58 -9.18
N THR A 337 24.48 -10.63 -7.86
CA THR A 337 23.91 -9.50 -7.10
C THR A 337 24.95 -8.44 -6.83
N ILE A 338 24.78 -7.25 -7.36
CA ILE A 338 25.67 -6.10 -7.13
C ILE A 338 25.26 -5.30 -5.90
N VAL A 339 23.97 -5.00 -5.77
CA VAL A 339 23.37 -4.29 -4.62
C VAL A 339 22.16 -5.06 -4.16
N SER A 340 21.95 -5.13 -2.85
CA SER A 340 20.70 -5.63 -2.25
C SER A 340 20.20 -4.64 -1.22
N GLN A 341 18.94 -4.27 -1.30
CA GLN A 341 18.29 -3.34 -0.37
C GLN A 341 16.80 -3.68 -0.19
N ALA A 342 16.19 -3.10 0.82
CA ALA A 342 14.79 -3.35 1.15
C ALA A 342 13.81 -2.60 0.26
N THR A 343 14.18 -1.40 -0.14
CA THR A 343 13.36 -0.53 -1.00
C THR A 343 13.75 -0.66 -2.45
N GLY A 344 12.86 -0.29 -3.37
CA GLY A 344 13.19 -0.18 -4.79
C GLY A 344 14.28 0.87 -5.07
N PHE A 345 14.56 1.09 -6.33
CA PHE A 345 15.51 2.08 -6.82
C PHE A 345 14.72 3.29 -7.40
N PRO A 346 14.19 4.20 -6.57
CA PRO A 346 13.18 5.18 -6.99
C PRO A 346 13.64 6.15 -8.08
N ALA A 347 14.94 6.45 -8.14
CA ALA A 347 15.56 7.25 -9.20
C ALA A 347 16.52 6.41 -10.06
N GLY A 348 16.37 5.07 -10.08
CA GLY A 348 17.18 4.17 -10.88
C GLY A 348 18.59 3.96 -10.36
N TYR A 349 19.45 3.49 -11.27
CA TYR A 349 20.88 3.26 -11.06
C TYR A 349 21.68 3.64 -12.31
N HIS A 350 23.00 3.83 -12.14
CA HIS A 350 23.95 4.09 -13.23
C HIS A 350 25.26 3.35 -13.02
N ILE A 351 25.81 2.85 -14.13
CA ILE A 351 27.12 2.21 -14.18
C ILE A 351 28.08 3.16 -14.93
N LEU A 352 29.16 3.56 -14.25
CA LEU A 352 30.16 4.43 -14.83
C LEU A 352 31.57 3.88 -14.56
N GLY A 353 32.16 3.19 -15.54
CA GLY A 353 33.35 2.38 -15.32
C GLY A 353 33.11 1.29 -14.29
N ASP A 354 33.93 1.23 -13.24
CA ASP A 354 33.81 0.26 -12.15
C ASP A 354 32.85 0.74 -11.03
N LYS A 355 32.31 1.96 -11.15
CA LYS A 355 31.49 2.58 -10.12
C LYS A 355 30.01 2.32 -10.37
N VAL A 356 29.30 1.97 -9.30
CA VAL A 356 27.85 1.76 -9.31
C VAL A 356 27.19 2.84 -8.46
N TYR A 357 26.40 3.66 -9.10
CA TYR A 357 25.57 4.68 -8.46
C TYR A 357 24.13 4.17 -8.42
N TYR A 358 23.44 4.33 -7.31
CA TYR A 358 22.06 3.86 -7.17
C TYR A 358 21.26 4.70 -6.17
N SER A 359 19.97 4.61 -6.26
CA SER A 359 19.05 5.30 -5.36
C SER A 359 18.38 4.34 -4.38
N ARG A 360 17.90 4.88 -3.25
CA ARG A 360 17.01 4.19 -2.31
C ARG A 360 16.06 5.18 -1.63
N ASN A 361 14.94 4.68 -1.15
CA ASN A 361 14.05 5.46 -0.29
C ASN A 361 14.60 5.53 1.14
N GLU A 362 14.35 6.67 1.79
CA GLU A 362 14.65 6.91 3.19
C GLU A 362 13.53 7.75 3.82
N TYR A 363 13.28 7.58 5.11
CA TYR A 363 12.39 8.46 5.86
C TYR A 363 13.19 9.58 6.52
N LYS A 364 12.76 10.82 6.35
CA LYS A 364 13.40 12.00 6.92
C LYS A 364 12.40 12.83 7.72
N ARG A 365 12.79 13.23 8.92
CA ARG A 365 11.99 14.11 9.77
C ARG A 365 11.91 15.51 9.18
N GLY A 366 10.77 16.17 9.35
CA GLY A 366 10.54 17.53 8.84
C GLY A 366 9.76 17.57 7.53
N PHE A 367 9.41 16.41 6.95
CA PHE A 367 8.37 16.30 5.95
C PHE A 367 7.05 16.05 6.67
N GLU A 368 6.03 16.86 6.40
CA GLU A 368 4.73 16.70 7.05
C GLU A 368 4.06 15.43 6.55
N ASN A 369 4.08 14.42 7.40
CA ASN A 369 3.38 13.16 7.19
C ASN A 369 2.83 12.69 8.53
N ARG A 370 1.51 12.79 8.71
CA ARG A 370 0.86 12.42 9.97
C ARG A 370 0.91 10.91 10.23
N GLU A 371 0.86 10.08 9.19
CA GLU A 371 0.92 8.61 9.38
C GLU A 371 2.27 8.15 9.90
N ASN A 372 3.35 8.82 9.47
CA ASN A 372 4.71 8.55 9.91
C ASN A 372 5.22 9.57 10.94
N GLU A 373 4.31 10.26 11.64
CA GLU A 373 4.65 11.15 12.77
C GLU A 373 5.66 12.24 12.38
N GLY A 374 5.47 12.86 11.23
CA GLY A 374 6.33 13.92 10.72
C GLY A 374 7.54 13.45 9.90
N TYR A 375 7.63 12.17 9.59
CA TYR A 375 8.61 11.63 8.63
C TYR A 375 7.97 11.49 7.25
N GLY A 376 8.61 12.05 6.22
CA GLY A 376 8.25 11.87 4.82
C GLY A 376 9.28 10.99 4.10
N ALA A 377 8.85 10.29 3.06
CA ALA A 377 9.74 9.52 2.22
C ALA A 377 10.51 10.44 1.26
N ILE A 378 11.82 10.27 1.20
CA ILE A 378 12.74 10.94 0.28
C ILE A 378 13.62 9.92 -0.41
N SER A 379 14.38 10.36 -1.42
CA SER A 379 15.37 9.52 -2.10
C SER A 379 16.79 9.90 -1.70
N GLN A 380 17.64 8.89 -1.52
CA GLN A 380 19.09 9.05 -1.38
C GLN A 380 19.79 8.54 -2.62
N ILE A 381 20.84 9.22 -3.04
CA ILE A 381 21.78 8.75 -4.08
C ILE A 381 23.02 8.21 -3.37
N LEU A 382 23.44 6.99 -3.72
CA LEU A 382 24.57 6.30 -3.13
C LEU A 382 25.58 5.90 -4.19
N LEU A 383 26.87 5.92 -3.80
CA LEU A 383 27.96 5.30 -4.54
C LEU A 383 28.37 4.02 -3.82
N LYS A 384 28.35 2.88 -4.53
CA LYS A 384 28.85 1.61 -4.03
C LYS A 384 30.36 1.55 -4.20
N ASP A 385 31.04 1.34 -3.10
CA ASP A 385 32.42 0.88 -3.02
C ASP A 385 32.45 -0.65 -2.87
N ALA A 386 33.64 -1.28 -2.89
CA ALA A 386 33.75 -2.75 -2.87
C ALA A 386 32.94 -3.42 -1.74
N ASN A 387 32.97 -2.88 -0.53
CA ASN A 387 32.34 -3.48 0.66
C ASN A 387 31.31 -2.57 1.36
N SER A 388 31.11 -1.34 0.91
CA SER A 388 30.24 -0.35 1.54
C SER A 388 29.52 0.50 0.51
N SER A 389 28.58 1.31 0.98
CA SER A 389 27.92 2.30 0.13
C SER A 389 27.91 3.65 0.85
N ARG A 390 28.33 4.69 0.16
CA ARG A 390 28.39 6.05 0.65
C ARG A 390 27.26 6.88 0.09
N ILE A 391 26.52 7.58 0.95
CA ILE A 391 25.49 8.55 0.55
C ILE A 391 26.21 9.76 -0.07
N LEU A 392 25.80 10.14 -1.26
CA LEU A 392 26.27 11.33 -1.96
C LEU A 392 25.30 12.50 -1.83
N TYR A 393 23.99 12.22 -1.89
CA TYR A 393 22.94 13.22 -1.86
C TYR A 393 21.65 12.67 -1.24
N GLU A 394 20.84 13.55 -0.66
CA GLU A 394 19.48 13.25 -0.18
C GLU A 394 18.54 14.41 -0.53
N GLY A 395 17.33 14.09 -1.00
CA GLY A 395 16.30 15.07 -1.34
C GLY A 395 15.10 14.42 -2.03
N ARG A 396 14.22 15.24 -2.57
CA ARG A 396 13.10 14.77 -3.42
C ARG A 396 13.59 14.42 -4.84
N VAL A 397 14.62 13.55 -4.91
CA VAL A 397 15.28 13.19 -6.17
C VAL A 397 14.36 12.34 -7.03
N ARG A 398 14.10 12.79 -8.25
CA ARG A 398 13.32 12.07 -9.26
C ARG A 398 14.20 11.37 -10.29
N ALA A 399 15.31 12.02 -10.68
CA ALA A 399 16.32 11.45 -11.60
C ALA A 399 17.70 11.96 -11.24
N PHE A 400 18.73 11.19 -11.59
CA PHE A 400 20.11 11.64 -11.50
C PHE A 400 20.97 11.02 -12.60
N LEU A 401 22.11 11.62 -12.88
CA LEU A 401 23.12 11.11 -13.81
C LEU A 401 24.52 11.42 -13.28
N PRO A 402 25.38 10.42 -12.98
CA PRO A 402 26.76 10.64 -12.59
C PRO A 402 27.62 11.05 -13.80
N LYS A 403 28.57 11.96 -13.58
CA LYS A 403 29.53 12.43 -14.56
C LYS A 403 30.95 11.91 -14.31
N ALA A 404 31.75 11.90 -15.33
CA ALA A 404 33.14 11.38 -15.28
C ALA A 404 34.02 12.15 -14.27
N ASP A 405 33.75 13.42 -14.03
CA ASP A 405 34.44 14.28 -13.04
C ASP A 405 33.99 13.99 -11.59
N GLY A 406 33.04 13.10 -11.38
CA GLY A 406 32.51 12.74 -10.06
C GLY A 406 31.34 13.61 -9.58
N SER A 407 30.98 14.66 -10.33
CA SER A 407 29.77 15.43 -10.08
C SER A 407 28.52 14.67 -10.52
N LEU A 408 27.35 15.12 -10.06
CA LEU A 408 26.05 14.52 -10.35
C LEU A 408 25.15 15.57 -11.00
N LEU A 409 24.49 15.25 -12.10
CA LEU A 409 23.29 15.95 -12.50
C LEU A 409 22.11 15.38 -11.70
N ILE A 410 21.35 16.24 -11.05
CA ILE A 410 20.22 15.82 -10.20
C ILE A 410 18.99 16.64 -10.57
N SER A 411 17.89 15.94 -10.82
CA SER A 411 16.56 16.51 -10.86
C SER A 411 15.88 16.32 -9.51
N GLU A 412 15.48 17.39 -8.88
CA GLU A 412 14.78 17.41 -7.59
C GLU A 412 13.39 18.03 -7.77
N ASP A 413 12.36 17.39 -7.21
CA ASP A 413 11.01 17.91 -7.25
C ASP A 413 10.86 19.14 -6.35
N LYS A 414 10.16 20.14 -6.85
CA LYS A 414 9.70 21.27 -6.05
C LYS A 414 8.63 20.83 -5.06
N ALA A 415 8.41 21.65 -4.04
CA ALA A 415 7.32 21.43 -3.09
C ALA A 415 5.99 21.22 -3.83
N LEU A 416 5.18 20.27 -3.34
CA LEU A 416 3.90 19.87 -3.92
C LEU A 416 4.01 19.41 -5.39
N TYR A 417 5.20 18.98 -5.82
CA TYR A 417 5.46 18.46 -7.18
C TYR A 417 5.10 19.43 -8.31
N ARG A 418 5.24 20.74 -8.04
CA ARG A 418 4.95 21.83 -8.99
C ARG A 418 6.05 22.05 -10.03
N GLY A 419 6.78 21.00 -10.36
CA GLY A 419 7.90 21.01 -11.30
C GLY A 419 9.20 20.55 -10.67
N SER A 420 10.31 20.76 -11.37
CA SER A 420 11.64 20.31 -10.96
C SER A 420 12.68 21.43 -11.04
N VAL A 421 13.75 21.21 -10.27
CA VAL A 421 15.02 21.93 -10.39
C VAL A 421 16.08 20.94 -10.84
N LEU A 422 16.70 21.15 -12.00
CA LEU A 422 17.86 20.40 -12.46
C LEU A 422 19.14 21.18 -12.14
N PHE A 423 20.06 20.56 -11.45
CA PHE A 423 21.33 21.17 -11.08
C PHE A 423 22.50 20.20 -11.19
N ASN A 424 23.70 20.75 -11.39
CA ASN A 424 24.94 20.04 -11.21
C ASN A 424 25.35 20.11 -9.73
N TYR A 425 25.62 18.96 -9.12
CA TYR A 425 26.01 18.84 -7.72
C TYR A 425 27.41 18.25 -7.60
N ASP A 426 28.29 18.92 -6.87
CA ASP A 426 29.61 18.40 -6.50
C ASP A 426 29.57 17.80 -5.09
N PRO A 427 29.69 16.46 -4.94
CA PRO A 427 29.66 15.81 -3.63
C PRO A 427 30.82 16.16 -2.72
N ALA A 428 31.94 16.69 -3.25
CA ALA A 428 33.10 17.06 -2.46
C ALA A 428 32.94 18.42 -1.77
N SER A 429 32.40 19.40 -2.51
CA SER A 429 32.20 20.77 -2.00
C SER A 429 30.76 21.04 -1.53
N HIS A 430 29.84 20.11 -1.79
CA HIS A 430 28.39 20.26 -1.61
C HIS A 430 27.78 21.44 -2.37
N SER A 431 28.45 21.92 -3.44
CA SER A 431 27.95 23.03 -4.22
C SER A 431 26.89 22.58 -5.24
N LYS A 432 25.90 23.43 -5.49
CA LYS A 432 24.85 23.25 -6.48
C LYS A 432 24.92 24.36 -7.52
N THR A 433 24.92 23.99 -8.81
CA THR A 433 24.78 24.94 -9.91
C THR A 433 23.52 24.61 -10.68
N VAL A 434 22.50 25.48 -10.61
CA VAL A 434 21.22 25.29 -11.28
C VAL A 434 21.39 25.42 -12.79
N LEU A 435 20.88 24.47 -13.55
CA LEU A 435 20.86 24.42 -15.01
C LEU A 435 19.48 24.70 -15.58
N TYR A 436 18.45 24.30 -14.87
CA TYR A 436 17.06 24.47 -15.26
C TYR A 436 16.16 24.53 -14.02
N GLU A 437 15.14 25.36 -14.08
CA GLU A 437 14.03 25.37 -13.12
C GLU A 437 12.72 25.66 -13.88
N GLY A 438 11.76 24.73 -13.80
CA GLY A 438 10.50 24.82 -14.54
C GLY A 438 9.33 24.15 -13.84
N GLU A 439 8.21 24.07 -14.55
CA GLU A 439 6.99 23.39 -14.08
C GLU A 439 6.95 21.92 -14.48
N GLU A 440 7.93 21.44 -15.27
CA GLU A 440 8.02 20.06 -15.71
C GLU A 440 8.68 19.19 -14.64
N LEU A 441 8.16 17.96 -14.49
CA LEU A 441 8.77 16.90 -13.69
C LEU A 441 9.76 16.13 -14.58
N ILE A 442 11.03 16.14 -14.23
CA ILE A 442 12.10 15.50 -15.03
C ILE A 442 12.34 14.09 -14.50
N HIS A 443 11.96 13.08 -15.31
CA HIS A 443 12.00 11.65 -14.94
C HIS A 443 13.28 10.93 -15.33
N ALA A 444 13.98 11.38 -16.37
CA ALA A 444 15.27 10.82 -16.78
C ALA A 444 16.17 11.89 -17.37
N ILE A 445 17.47 11.67 -17.24
CA ILE A 445 18.52 12.55 -17.72
C ILE A 445 19.48 11.71 -18.56
N CYS A 446 19.70 12.09 -19.81
CA CYS A 446 20.73 11.53 -20.66
C CYS A 446 21.68 12.61 -21.12
N GLN A 447 22.99 12.31 -21.16
CA GLN A 447 23.99 13.18 -21.74
C GLN A 447 24.64 12.50 -22.97
N MET A 448 24.67 13.21 -24.07
CA MET A 448 25.34 12.78 -25.29
C MET A 448 26.27 13.90 -25.77
N ASP A 449 27.55 13.65 -25.75
CA ASP A 449 28.59 14.67 -25.94
C ASP A 449 28.45 15.82 -24.92
N ARG A 450 28.03 17.02 -25.38
CA ARG A 450 27.76 18.18 -24.52
C ARG A 450 26.29 18.51 -24.41
N GLU A 451 25.44 17.75 -25.07
CA GLU A 451 23.98 17.96 -25.07
C GLU A 451 23.29 17.16 -23.99
N LEU A 452 22.32 17.77 -23.36
CA LEU A 452 21.47 17.13 -22.35
C LEU A 452 20.09 16.87 -22.95
N TYR A 453 19.65 15.62 -22.83
CA TYR A 453 18.32 15.17 -23.17
C TYR A 453 17.58 14.76 -21.92
N LEU A 454 16.36 15.24 -21.76
CA LEU A 454 15.57 15.08 -20.57
C LEU A 454 14.25 14.39 -20.93
N ASN A 455 13.86 13.43 -20.15
CA ASN A 455 12.50 12.93 -20.17
C ASN A 455 11.68 13.75 -19.17
N ALA A 456 10.81 14.60 -19.66
CA ALA A 456 10.11 15.54 -18.83
C ALA A 456 8.60 15.53 -19.09
N LYS A 457 7.83 15.80 -18.04
CA LYS A 457 6.39 15.80 -18.03
C LYS A 457 5.90 17.09 -17.39
N PRO A 458 5.18 17.96 -18.12
CA PRO A 458 4.35 18.94 -17.43
C PRO A 458 3.42 18.21 -16.47
N TYR A 459 3.22 18.73 -15.27
CA TYR A 459 2.53 18.02 -14.18
C TYR A 459 1.18 17.40 -14.61
N TRP A 460 0.51 18.04 -15.56
CA TRP A 460 -0.83 17.68 -16.03
C TRP A 460 -0.85 17.16 -17.48
N SER A 461 0.25 16.65 -18.01
CA SER A 461 0.34 16.21 -19.40
C SER A 461 1.23 14.98 -19.56
N ASN A 462 1.37 14.50 -20.80
CA ASN A 462 2.22 13.38 -21.17
C ASN A 462 3.70 13.64 -20.97
N THR A 463 4.46 12.58 -20.78
CA THR A 463 5.91 12.56 -20.76
C THR A 463 6.44 12.62 -22.19
N ASP A 464 7.34 13.56 -22.47
CA ASP A 464 8.03 13.75 -23.72
C ASP A 464 9.54 13.82 -23.54
N ILE A 465 10.27 13.84 -24.66
CA ILE A 465 11.72 13.98 -24.66
C ILE A 465 12.09 15.37 -25.14
N TYR A 466 12.88 16.06 -24.35
CA TYR A 466 13.33 17.42 -24.59
C TYR A 466 14.86 17.48 -24.66
N LYS A 467 15.36 18.43 -25.41
CA LYS A 467 16.75 18.91 -25.35
C LYS A 467 16.80 20.15 -24.46
N LEU A 468 17.78 20.22 -23.57
CA LEU A 468 18.04 21.42 -22.78
C LEU A 468 19.06 22.32 -23.47
N ASP A 469 18.63 23.51 -23.87
CA ASP A 469 19.44 24.55 -24.48
C ASP A 469 19.25 25.86 -23.68
N ASP A 470 20.32 26.41 -23.11
CA ASP A 470 20.32 27.68 -22.36
C ASP A 470 19.13 27.82 -21.37
N ALA A 471 18.95 26.82 -20.52
CA ALA A 471 17.83 26.71 -19.54
C ALA A 471 16.43 26.65 -20.17
N THR A 472 16.32 26.30 -21.46
CA THR A 472 15.06 26.15 -22.17
C THR A 472 14.87 24.71 -22.64
N LEU A 473 13.67 24.14 -22.43
CA LEU A 473 13.32 22.79 -22.91
C LEU A 473 12.73 22.90 -24.32
N THR A 474 13.45 22.30 -25.29
CA THR A 474 12.99 22.19 -26.67
C THR A 474 12.54 20.75 -26.95
N PRO A 475 11.28 20.50 -27.35
CA PRO A 475 10.80 19.14 -27.59
C PRO A 475 11.52 18.50 -28.77
N VAL A 476 12.00 17.26 -28.59
CA VAL A 476 12.68 16.43 -29.60
C VAL A 476 11.78 15.28 -30.02
N VAL A 477 11.05 14.68 -29.06
CA VAL A 477 10.02 13.68 -29.32
C VAL A 477 8.78 14.07 -28.53
N SER A 478 7.66 14.19 -29.23
CA SER A 478 6.35 14.47 -28.63
C SER A 478 5.26 13.74 -29.42
N SER A 479 4.38 13.04 -28.72
CA SER A 479 3.30 12.28 -29.35
C SER A 479 2.08 12.23 -28.40
N PRO A 480 0.93 11.72 -28.86
CA PRO A 480 -0.21 11.50 -27.96
C PRO A 480 0.07 10.48 -26.84
N GLY A 481 1.00 9.53 -27.06
CA GLY A 481 1.43 8.58 -26.06
C GLY A 481 2.51 9.13 -25.12
N ALA A 482 2.85 8.36 -24.09
CA ALA A 482 4.00 8.67 -23.24
C ALA A 482 5.31 8.21 -23.89
N ASN A 483 6.28 9.11 -23.99
CA ASN A 483 7.59 8.84 -24.58
C ASN A 483 8.62 8.74 -23.44
N ILE A 484 9.18 7.55 -23.22
CA ILE A 484 10.07 7.24 -22.10
C ILE A 484 11.48 7.13 -22.63
N LEU A 485 12.35 8.06 -22.24
CA LEU A 485 13.76 8.09 -22.63
C LEU A 485 14.51 7.00 -21.86
N LEU A 486 15.20 6.12 -22.57
CA LEU A 486 15.99 5.02 -22.00
C LEU A 486 17.47 5.38 -21.92
N CYS A 487 18.07 5.77 -23.03
CA CYS A 487 19.47 6.19 -23.06
C CYS A 487 19.82 6.98 -24.34
N ALA A 488 21.02 7.60 -24.33
CA ALA A 488 21.62 8.26 -25.48
C ALA A 488 23.01 7.66 -25.74
N GLN A 489 23.26 7.23 -26.95
CA GLN A 489 24.55 6.66 -27.37
C GLN A 489 24.79 6.87 -28.87
N ASP A 490 26.02 7.20 -29.27
CA ASP A 490 26.48 7.29 -30.67
C ASP A 490 25.57 8.15 -31.57
N GLY A 491 25.11 9.30 -31.06
CA GLY A 491 24.23 10.21 -31.80
C GLY A 491 22.78 9.75 -31.90
N LYS A 492 22.41 8.71 -31.17
CA LYS A 492 21.05 8.11 -31.18
C LYS A 492 20.41 8.14 -29.78
N LEU A 493 19.17 8.55 -29.72
CA LEU A 493 18.31 8.39 -28.54
C LEU A 493 17.47 7.12 -28.67
N ARG A 494 17.46 6.33 -27.64
CA ARG A 494 16.57 5.17 -27.52
C ARG A 494 15.44 5.51 -26.59
N TYR A 495 14.22 5.18 -26.99
CA TYR A 495 13.05 5.45 -26.17
C TYR A 495 11.93 4.45 -26.44
N ASN A 496 11.06 4.30 -25.46
CA ASN A 496 9.79 3.60 -25.59
C ASN A 496 8.64 4.58 -25.76
N GLU A 497 7.62 4.19 -26.50
CA GLU A 497 6.33 4.88 -26.53
C GLU A 497 5.24 3.95 -26.08
N THR A 498 4.43 4.39 -25.09
CA THR A 498 3.19 3.75 -24.71
C THR A 498 2.02 4.46 -25.37
N LEU A 499 1.28 3.76 -26.21
CA LEU A 499 0.10 4.30 -26.91
C LEU A 499 -0.87 3.15 -27.23
N ASN A 500 -2.17 3.32 -26.90
CA ASN A 500 -3.22 2.36 -27.22
C ASN A 500 -2.88 0.92 -26.79
N ASP A 501 -2.56 0.74 -25.52
CA ASP A 501 -2.17 -0.55 -24.89
C ASP A 501 -0.98 -1.28 -25.54
N GLN A 502 -0.12 -0.56 -26.27
CA GLN A 502 1.10 -1.07 -26.87
C GLN A 502 2.32 -0.32 -26.37
N LEU A 503 3.41 -1.05 -26.10
CA LEU A 503 4.74 -0.48 -25.81
C LEU A 503 5.65 -0.80 -26.98
N LYS A 504 6.15 0.25 -27.66
CA LYS A 504 7.03 0.13 -28.84
C LYS A 504 8.37 0.77 -28.54
N GLY A 505 9.45 0.11 -29.01
CA GLY A 505 10.80 0.66 -28.98
C GLY A 505 11.10 1.51 -30.19
N TYR A 506 11.86 2.59 -29.99
CA TYR A 506 12.29 3.50 -31.06
C TYR A 506 13.74 3.93 -30.89
N VAL A 507 14.34 4.27 -32.04
CA VAL A 507 15.67 4.87 -32.13
C VAL A 507 15.54 6.16 -32.92
N LEU A 508 15.95 7.29 -32.35
CA LEU A 508 16.02 8.57 -33.00
C LEU A 508 17.51 8.94 -33.28
N ASP A 509 17.88 9.10 -34.53
CA ASP A 509 19.13 9.68 -34.91
C ASP A 509 19.06 11.22 -34.81
N THR A 510 19.75 11.78 -33.83
CA THR A 510 19.66 13.22 -33.52
C THR A 510 20.29 14.11 -34.57
N LYS A 511 21.25 13.57 -35.39
CA LYS A 511 21.92 14.33 -36.45
C LYS A 511 21.08 14.44 -37.70
N SER A 512 20.43 13.33 -38.10
CA SER A 512 19.60 13.31 -39.31
C SER A 512 18.11 13.63 -39.01
N GLY A 513 17.70 13.58 -37.74
CA GLY A 513 16.31 13.70 -37.33
C GLY A 513 15.42 12.51 -37.76
N LYS A 514 16.02 11.41 -38.22
CA LYS A 514 15.29 10.19 -38.61
C LYS A 514 14.96 9.32 -37.40
N SER A 515 13.74 8.82 -37.37
CA SER A 515 13.28 7.87 -36.36
C SER A 515 13.10 6.48 -36.97
N TYR A 516 13.46 5.47 -36.21
CA TYR A 516 13.31 4.05 -36.57
C TYR A 516 12.48 3.34 -35.49
N ALA A 517 11.47 2.57 -35.93
CA ALA A 517 10.68 1.73 -35.03
C ALA A 517 11.27 0.32 -34.97
N VAL A 518 11.38 -0.24 -33.78
CA VAL A 518 11.70 -1.65 -33.56
C VAL A 518 10.47 -2.48 -33.92
N GLN A 519 10.62 -3.42 -34.84
CA GLN A 519 9.53 -4.27 -35.31
C GLN A 519 9.40 -5.48 -34.37
N SER A 520 8.34 -5.54 -33.61
CA SER A 520 7.99 -6.65 -32.72
C SER A 520 6.50 -6.62 -32.38
N GLU A 521 5.93 -7.79 -32.20
CA GLU A 521 4.56 -7.97 -31.65
C GLU A 521 4.59 -8.20 -30.11
N ASP A 522 5.78 -8.22 -29.52
CA ASP A 522 5.95 -8.39 -28.07
C ASP A 522 5.96 -7.06 -27.31
N TYR A 523 5.79 -7.16 -26.01
CA TYR A 523 5.97 -6.04 -25.07
C TYR A 523 7.45 -5.77 -24.89
N LEU A 524 7.94 -4.68 -25.46
CA LEU A 524 9.36 -4.31 -25.47
C LEU A 524 9.69 -3.31 -24.34
N LYS A 525 9.84 -3.79 -23.10
CA LYS A 525 10.27 -2.90 -22.01
C LYS A 525 11.79 -2.82 -21.96
N ASP A 526 12.31 -1.61 -21.87
CA ASP A 526 13.75 -1.28 -21.73
C ASP A 526 14.66 -2.00 -22.74
N PRO A 527 14.37 -1.97 -24.06
CA PRO A 527 15.17 -2.70 -25.03
C PRO A 527 16.62 -2.16 -25.12
N VAL A 528 17.58 -3.09 -25.11
CA VAL A 528 19.01 -2.79 -25.29
C VAL A 528 19.56 -3.54 -26.50
N PHE A 529 20.50 -2.92 -27.23
CA PHE A 529 21.05 -3.40 -28.48
C PHE A 529 22.57 -3.51 -28.35
N PRO A 530 23.11 -4.71 -27.98
CA PRO A 530 24.54 -4.92 -27.93
C PRO A 530 25.25 -4.78 -29.29
N ASP A 531 24.52 -5.12 -30.36
CA ASP A 531 24.95 -5.03 -31.74
C ASP A 531 23.77 -4.68 -32.69
N ASP A 532 24.02 -4.61 -33.99
CA ASP A 532 23.00 -4.27 -35.01
C ASP A 532 22.07 -5.45 -35.36
N ALA A 533 22.27 -6.64 -34.79
CA ALA A 533 21.50 -7.84 -35.12
C ALA A 533 20.65 -8.36 -33.94
N THR A 534 21.01 -7.97 -32.71
CA THR A 534 20.45 -8.60 -31.49
C THR A 534 19.87 -7.55 -30.56
N MET A 535 18.72 -7.84 -29.99
CA MET A 535 18.16 -7.05 -28.90
C MET A 535 17.87 -7.92 -27.66
N TYR A 536 18.02 -7.33 -26.49
CA TYR A 536 17.51 -7.86 -25.22
C TYR A 536 16.48 -6.91 -24.65
N TYR A 537 15.43 -7.44 -24.04
CA TYR A 537 14.36 -6.62 -23.48
C TYR A 537 13.64 -7.37 -22.35
N LEU A 538 12.84 -6.65 -21.58
CA LEU A 538 11.98 -7.23 -20.56
C LEU A 538 10.58 -7.47 -21.14
N SER A 539 10.02 -8.64 -20.82
CA SER A 539 8.64 -8.99 -21.16
C SER A 539 8.04 -9.88 -20.07
N PRO A 540 6.71 -9.81 -19.82
CA PRO A 540 6.07 -10.63 -18.80
C PRO A 540 5.91 -12.08 -19.25
N ASN A 541 5.88 -12.97 -18.24
CA ASN A 541 5.42 -14.35 -18.32
C ASN A 541 4.54 -14.65 -17.10
N ALA A 542 4.03 -15.86 -16.99
CA ALA A 542 3.16 -16.21 -15.88
C ALA A 542 3.85 -16.22 -14.51
N GLY A 543 5.18 -16.25 -14.45
CA GLY A 543 5.95 -16.17 -13.22
C GLY A 543 6.37 -14.75 -12.83
N GLY A 544 6.31 -13.79 -13.75
CA GLY A 544 6.75 -12.42 -13.53
C GLY A 544 7.29 -11.72 -14.77
N MET A 545 8.39 -11.01 -14.65
CA MET A 545 9.05 -10.27 -15.73
C MET A 545 10.45 -10.83 -15.97
N ASP A 546 10.74 -11.33 -17.17
CA ASP A 546 12.02 -11.90 -17.53
C ASP A 546 12.70 -11.19 -18.70
N ILE A 547 14.01 -11.46 -18.87
CA ILE A 547 14.80 -10.98 -19.98
C ILE A 547 14.64 -11.93 -21.14
N TYR A 548 14.36 -11.39 -22.32
CA TYR A 548 14.27 -12.10 -23.60
C TYR A 548 15.27 -11.56 -24.60
N GLN A 549 15.68 -12.44 -25.51
CA GLN A 549 16.49 -12.13 -26.67
C GLN A 549 15.66 -12.32 -27.94
N ALA A 550 15.80 -11.39 -28.89
CA ALA A 550 15.19 -11.52 -30.21
C ALA A 550 16.10 -10.86 -31.29
N PRO A 551 15.92 -11.17 -32.59
CA PRO A 551 16.55 -10.43 -33.66
C PRO A 551 16.14 -8.96 -33.67
N LEU A 552 17.10 -8.07 -33.86
CA LEU A 552 16.85 -6.63 -34.00
C LEU A 552 16.41 -6.30 -35.44
N ASN A 553 15.14 -6.02 -35.61
CA ASN A 553 14.58 -5.55 -36.88
C ASN A 553 14.09 -4.11 -36.70
N ILE A 554 14.63 -3.17 -37.44
CA ILE A 554 14.23 -1.77 -37.40
C ILE A 554 13.76 -1.30 -38.79
N SER A 555 12.76 -0.44 -38.80
CA SER A 555 12.30 0.22 -40.05
C SER A 555 12.17 1.72 -39.84
N GLU A 556 12.46 2.50 -40.87
CA GLU A 556 12.30 3.95 -40.82
C GLU A 556 10.83 4.31 -40.54
N SER A 557 10.64 5.14 -39.54
CA SER A 557 9.32 5.59 -39.08
C SER A 557 9.30 7.11 -39.08
N ARG A 558 8.34 7.71 -39.76
CA ARG A 558 8.10 9.14 -39.65
C ARG A 558 7.32 9.43 -38.39
N ARG A 559 7.91 10.23 -37.49
CA ARG A 559 7.18 10.77 -36.36
C ARG A 559 7.15 12.27 -36.43
N PRO A 560 6.02 12.85 -36.83
CA PRO A 560 5.81 14.27 -36.61
C PRO A 560 5.68 14.53 -35.11
N ILE A 561 6.18 15.69 -34.68
CA ILE A 561 5.77 16.26 -33.39
C ILE A 561 4.27 16.55 -33.53
N THR A 562 3.45 15.76 -32.87
CA THR A 562 1.99 15.89 -32.97
C THR A 562 1.48 16.68 -31.79
N LYS A 563 0.49 17.56 -32.04
CA LYS A 563 -0.20 18.30 -30.97
C LYS A 563 -0.89 17.29 -30.04
N LYS A 564 -0.65 17.44 -28.75
CA LYS A 564 -1.33 16.65 -27.71
C LYS A 564 -2.80 17.04 -27.62
N PRO A 565 -3.68 16.14 -27.20
CA PRO A 565 -5.02 16.52 -26.77
C PRO A 565 -4.93 17.56 -25.65
N GLU A 566 -5.70 18.61 -25.73
CA GLU A 566 -5.80 19.57 -24.64
C GLU A 566 -6.63 18.93 -23.51
N ALA A 567 -6.22 19.17 -22.27
CA ALA A 567 -7.02 18.78 -21.11
C ALA A 567 -8.40 19.45 -21.21
N PRO A 568 -9.48 18.79 -20.77
CA PRO A 568 -10.83 19.33 -20.88
C PRO A 568 -11.04 20.62 -20.08
N PHE A 569 -10.13 20.89 -19.13
CA PHE A 569 -10.04 22.16 -18.37
C PHE A 569 -8.57 22.44 -18.05
N ALA A 570 -8.21 23.72 -18.09
CA ALA A 570 -6.87 24.14 -17.70
C ALA A 570 -6.72 24.07 -16.18
N ARG A 571 -5.52 23.69 -15.72
CA ARG A 571 -5.15 23.90 -14.32
C ARG A 571 -5.24 25.39 -14.00
N GLY A 572 -6.25 25.76 -13.23
CA GLY A 572 -6.40 27.12 -12.71
C GLY A 572 -5.49 27.34 -11.51
N LYS A 573 -4.84 28.52 -11.46
CA LYS A 573 -4.33 29.02 -10.19
C LYS A 573 -5.52 29.49 -9.36
N PHE A 574 -5.52 29.17 -8.09
CA PHE A 574 -6.57 29.61 -7.19
C PHE A 574 -6.45 31.12 -6.92
N HIS A 575 -7.44 31.85 -7.32
CA HIS A 575 -7.54 33.33 -7.13
C HIS A 575 -8.77 33.72 -6.32
N GLY A 576 -9.26 32.83 -5.43
CA GLY A 576 -10.48 33.05 -4.67
C GLY A 576 -11.76 32.88 -5.52
N GLN A 577 -11.73 31.97 -6.51
CA GLN A 577 -12.88 31.69 -7.36
C GLN A 577 -14.09 31.24 -6.52
N SER A 578 -15.25 31.79 -6.83
CA SER A 578 -16.54 31.42 -6.24
C SER A 578 -17.34 30.44 -7.09
N THR A 579 -16.83 30.07 -8.27
CA THR A 579 -17.50 29.13 -9.18
C THR A 579 -16.49 28.23 -9.91
N LEU A 580 -16.91 27.02 -10.26
CA LEU A 580 -16.18 26.10 -11.14
C LEU A 580 -16.40 26.49 -12.62
N PHE A 581 -15.77 25.72 -13.53
CA PHE A 581 -15.86 25.88 -14.99
C PHE A 581 -17.29 25.78 -15.53
N ASP A 582 -18.20 25.07 -14.86
CA ASP A 582 -19.62 24.90 -15.24
C ASP A 582 -20.56 25.87 -14.51
N GLY A 583 -20.02 26.84 -13.75
CA GLY A 583 -20.78 27.80 -12.95
C GLY A 583 -21.23 27.29 -11.59
N SER A 584 -20.89 26.08 -11.20
CA SER A 584 -21.21 25.53 -9.87
C SER A 584 -20.56 26.38 -8.77
N PRO A 585 -21.30 26.76 -7.72
CA PRO A 585 -20.75 27.56 -6.61
C PRO A 585 -19.66 26.81 -5.87
N VAL A 586 -18.56 27.48 -5.52
CA VAL A 586 -17.47 27.00 -4.70
C VAL A 586 -17.46 27.70 -3.36
N TYR A 587 -17.47 26.91 -2.29
CA TYR A 587 -17.41 27.40 -0.92
C TYR A 587 -15.99 27.20 -0.39
N HIS A 588 -15.52 28.18 0.39
CA HIS A 588 -14.21 28.15 1.03
C HIS A 588 -14.36 28.35 2.52
N GLY A 589 -13.51 27.69 3.31
CA GLY A 589 -13.54 27.80 4.76
C GLY A 589 -12.36 27.15 5.46
N ASP A 590 -12.37 27.30 6.76
CA ASP A 590 -11.48 26.58 7.64
C ASP A 590 -12.16 25.29 8.10
N TYR A 591 -11.38 24.23 8.28
CA TYR A 591 -11.89 23.00 8.87
C TYR A 591 -12.31 23.27 10.32
N SER A 592 -13.56 23.01 10.62
CA SER A 592 -14.11 23.17 11.96
C SER A 592 -13.90 21.88 12.78
N ARG A 593 -13.07 21.95 13.80
CA ARG A 593 -12.90 20.88 14.81
C ARG A 593 -14.10 20.81 15.77
N ASN A 594 -15.31 20.94 15.24
CA ASN A 594 -16.53 20.82 16.02
C ASN A 594 -16.73 19.34 16.41
N ILE A 595 -16.96 19.10 17.70
CA ILE A 595 -17.14 17.76 18.25
C ILE A 595 -18.26 16.96 17.54
N PHE A 596 -19.35 17.62 17.13
CA PHE A 596 -20.44 16.96 16.40
C PHE A 596 -20.06 16.56 14.97
N HIS A 597 -19.09 17.27 14.37
CA HIS A 597 -18.56 16.90 13.07
C HIS A 597 -17.56 15.75 13.18
N MET A 598 -16.72 15.77 14.22
CA MET A 598 -15.68 14.75 14.46
C MET A 598 -16.29 13.44 15.00
N ILE A 599 -17.38 13.53 15.79
CA ILE A 599 -18.03 12.37 16.44
C ILE A 599 -19.32 12.00 15.70
N ASN A 600 -19.24 11.77 14.38
CA ASN A 600 -20.40 11.24 13.66
C ASN A 600 -20.29 9.72 13.55
N PRO A 601 -21.21 8.93 14.16
CA PRO A 601 -21.17 7.46 14.13
C PRO A 601 -21.66 6.90 12.79
N ARG A 602 -21.07 7.36 11.68
CA ARG A 602 -21.46 6.90 10.34
C ARG A 602 -21.04 5.47 10.06
N ALA A 603 -19.91 5.03 10.63
CA ALA A 603 -19.34 3.74 10.31
C ALA A 603 -20.18 2.59 10.84
N LEU A 604 -20.53 2.62 12.12
CA LEU A 604 -21.25 1.53 12.77
C LEU A 604 -22.19 2.04 13.87
N ARG A 605 -23.40 1.48 13.92
CA ARG A 605 -24.42 1.65 14.96
C ARG A 605 -25.10 0.31 15.17
N LEU A 606 -24.48 -0.57 15.96
CA LEU A 606 -24.96 -1.94 16.10
C LEU A 606 -25.56 -2.15 17.50
N PRO A 607 -26.78 -2.68 17.63
CA PRO A 607 -27.27 -3.18 18.91
C PRO A 607 -26.47 -4.43 19.30
N ILE A 608 -26.13 -4.51 20.57
CA ILE A 608 -25.46 -5.67 21.17
C ILE A 608 -26.45 -6.39 22.07
N ILE A 609 -26.58 -7.69 21.86
CA ILE A 609 -27.32 -8.60 22.76
C ILE A 609 -26.36 -9.75 23.06
N GLN A 610 -25.87 -9.79 24.28
CA GLN A 610 -25.02 -10.86 24.79
C GLN A 610 -25.75 -11.60 25.88
N GLY A 611 -25.86 -12.89 25.76
CA GLY A 611 -26.55 -13.75 26.74
C GLY A 611 -25.64 -14.91 27.16
N SER A 612 -25.67 -15.22 28.48
CA SER A 612 -25.23 -16.49 29.03
C SER A 612 -26.45 -17.17 29.68
N ALA A 613 -26.27 -18.38 30.25
CA ALA A 613 -27.38 -19.08 30.92
C ALA A 613 -28.02 -18.24 32.03
N ASP A 614 -27.26 -17.33 32.65
CA ASP A 614 -27.67 -16.60 33.87
C ASP A 614 -27.71 -15.06 33.67
N SER A 615 -27.22 -14.50 32.54
CA SER A 615 -27.22 -13.04 32.32
C SER A 615 -27.55 -12.67 30.90
N LEU A 616 -28.25 -11.54 30.74
CA LEU A 616 -28.48 -10.88 29.45
C LEU A 616 -27.92 -9.46 29.52
N ALA A 617 -27.06 -9.11 28.57
CA ALA A 617 -26.56 -7.75 28.38
C ALA A 617 -27.14 -7.18 27.08
N ILE A 618 -27.78 -6.02 27.17
CA ILE A 618 -28.39 -5.34 26.01
C ILE A 618 -27.78 -3.94 25.88
N GLY A 619 -27.33 -3.58 24.68
CA GLY A 619 -26.74 -2.27 24.51
C GLY A 619 -26.47 -1.92 23.05
N ALA A 620 -25.46 -1.09 22.82
CA ALA A 620 -25.05 -0.68 21.49
C ALA A 620 -23.54 -0.40 21.41
N ILE A 621 -23.00 -0.56 20.21
CA ILE A 621 -21.67 -0.08 19.82
C ILE A 621 -21.82 0.98 18.73
N LEU A 622 -21.10 2.08 18.89
CA LEU A 622 -21.01 3.17 17.94
C LEU A 622 -19.56 3.35 17.53
N VAL A 623 -19.30 3.46 16.23
CA VAL A 623 -17.96 3.73 15.70
C VAL A 623 -18.01 4.88 14.70
N GLY A 624 -17.04 5.76 14.78
CA GLY A 624 -16.88 6.87 13.86
C GLY A 624 -15.41 7.25 13.66
N MET A 625 -15.19 8.15 12.71
CA MET A 625 -13.88 8.68 12.37
C MET A 625 -14.01 10.11 11.86
N ASP A 626 -12.93 10.86 11.92
CA ASP A 626 -12.83 12.21 11.38
C ASP A 626 -12.25 12.20 9.96
N ALA A 627 -12.80 13.07 9.10
CA ALA A 627 -12.39 13.13 7.69
C ALA A 627 -10.93 13.58 7.49
N VAL A 628 -10.37 14.38 8.39
CA VAL A 628 -8.97 14.87 8.29
C VAL A 628 -7.98 13.99 9.05
N GLY A 629 -8.46 12.99 9.81
CA GLY A 629 -7.64 12.07 10.59
C GLY A 629 -7.07 12.67 11.88
N ASP A 630 -7.61 13.78 12.37
CA ASP A 630 -7.31 14.30 13.71
C ASP A 630 -7.80 13.32 14.79
N ILE A 631 -8.93 12.67 14.51
CA ILE A 631 -9.46 11.52 15.26
C ILE A 631 -9.66 10.37 14.28
N PRO A 632 -8.62 9.56 14.02
CA PRO A 632 -8.68 8.50 13.02
C PRO A 632 -9.77 7.48 13.31
N GLN A 633 -10.04 7.21 14.59
CA GLN A 633 -11.14 6.35 15.03
C GLN A 633 -11.56 6.68 16.45
N TRP A 634 -12.86 6.57 16.70
CA TRP A 634 -13.42 6.50 18.04
C TRP A 634 -14.48 5.40 18.09
N GLN A 635 -14.63 4.83 19.27
CA GLN A 635 -15.61 3.78 19.55
C GLN A 635 -16.25 4.00 20.91
N ILE A 636 -17.56 3.84 20.98
CA ILE A 636 -18.31 3.79 22.24
C ILE A 636 -19.07 2.46 22.25
N GLN A 637 -18.91 1.69 23.30
CA GLN A 637 -19.70 0.52 23.58
C GLN A 637 -20.36 0.70 24.94
N ALA A 638 -21.66 0.46 25.02
CA ALA A 638 -22.38 0.49 26.28
C ALA A 638 -23.46 -0.60 26.30
N VAL A 639 -23.44 -1.43 27.32
CA VAL A 639 -24.41 -2.49 27.53
C VAL A 639 -25.01 -2.43 28.95
N TYR A 640 -26.27 -2.65 29.08
CA TYR A 640 -26.92 -2.85 30.39
C TYR A 640 -26.91 -4.34 30.72
N ASP A 641 -26.18 -4.69 31.76
CA ASP A 641 -26.12 -6.05 32.31
C ASP A 641 -27.31 -6.26 33.26
N THR A 642 -28.18 -7.19 32.91
CA THR A 642 -29.42 -7.45 33.66
C THR A 642 -29.18 -8.14 35.00
N GLN A 643 -28.07 -8.89 35.14
CA GLN A 643 -27.70 -9.56 36.40
C GLN A 643 -27.08 -8.56 37.38
N ARG A 644 -26.11 -7.78 36.87
CA ARG A 644 -25.42 -6.75 37.68
C ARG A 644 -26.23 -5.46 37.85
N LYS A 645 -27.33 -5.30 37.11
CA LYS A 645 -28.23 -4.13 37.08
C LYS A 645 -27.50 -2.80 36.89
N LYS A 646 -26.46 -2.79 36.06
CA LYS A 646 -25.67 -1.61 35.78
C LYS A 646 -25.33 -1.50 34.29
N VAL A 647 -24.95 -0.30 33.86
CA VAL A 647 -24.37 -0.07 32.54
C VAL A 647 -22.87 -0.32 32.62
N ILE A 648 -22.38 -1.18 31.73
CA ILE A 648 -20.97 -1.48 31.51
C ILE A 648 -20.62 -0.98 30.12
N GLY A 649 -19.43 -0.44 29.94
CA GLY A 649 -19.02 -0.02 28.60
C GLY A 649 -17.65 0.64 28.53
N ASP A 650 -17.25 0.88 27.31
CA ASP A 650 -15.95 1.44 26.95
C ASP A 650 -16.11 2.60 25.98
N LEU A 651 -15.28 3.61 26.15
CA LEU A 651 -15.00 4.66 25.18
C LEU A 651 -13.53 4.57 24.79
N ALA A 652 -13.24 4.37 23.52
CA ALA A 652 -11.88 4.45 22.97
C ALA A 652 -11.81 5.56 21.94
N VAL A 653 -10.80 6.44 22.05
CA VAL A 653 -10.58 7.55 21.10
C VAL A 653 -9.10 7.62 20.79
N GLY A 654 -8.75 7.39 19.53
CA GLY A 654 -7.42 7.73 19.00
C GLY A 654 -7.37 9.19 18.57
N SER A 655 -6.29 9.90 18.87
CA SER A 655 -6.10 11.31 18.50
C SER A 655 -4.69 11.55 17.96
N ARG A 656 -4.62 12.29 16.86
CA ARG A 656 -3.39 12.81 16.24
C ARG A 656 -3.37 14.35 16.19
N ILE A 657 -4.24 14.99 16.96
CA ILE A 657 -4.31 16.46 17.01
C ILE A 657 -2.96 17.07 17.39
N LEU A 658 -2.21 16.40 18.26
CA LEU A 658 -0.88 16.82 18.74
C LEU A 658 0.27 16.15 17.96
N SER A 659 0.07 15.77 16.68
CA SER A 659 1.15 15.19 15.88
C SER A 659 2.46 16.00 16.02
N PRO A 660 3.62 15.32 16.20
CA PRO A 660 3.87 13.88 16.00
C PRO A 660 3.54 12.96 17.20
N LEU A 661 2.82 13.44 18.20
CA LEU A 661 2.39 12.65 19.33
C LEU A 661 1.07 11.96 19.01
N ASN A 662 1.05 10.62 19.05
CA ASN A 662 -0.17 9.82 19.00
C ASN A 662 -0.72 9.65 20.41
N GLN A 663 -2.01 9.82 20.57
CA GLN A 663 -2.69 9.72 21.85
C GLN A 663 -3.88 8.76 21.73
N ASP A 664 -4.01 7.84 22.67
CA ASP A 664 -5.17 6.96 22.79
C ASP A 664 -5.78 7.12 24.18
N LEU A 665 -7.02 7.55 24.22
CA LEU A 665 -7.82 7.63 25.43
C LEU A 665 -8.77 6.43 25.49
N ILE A 666 -8.73 5.67 26.57
CA ILE A 666 -9.64 4.56 26.82
C ILE A 666 -10.28 4.78 28.18
N ILE A 667 -11.58 4.80 28.23
CA ILE A 667 -12.39 4.85 29.45
C ILE A 667 -13.20 3.57 29.50
N SER A 668 -12.95 2.75 30.51
CA SER A 668 -13.63 1.47 30.72
C SER A 668 -14.41 1.49 32.02
N SER A 669 -15.61 0.96 31.98
CA SER A 669 -16.48 0.79 33.15
C SER A 669 -17.03 -0.64 33.15
N ASP A 670 -16.40 -1.49 33.92
CA ASP A 670 -16.92 -2.82 34.26
C ASP A 670 -17.30 -2.85 35.74
N ASP A 671 -16.52 -3.48 36.61
CA ASP A 671 -16.77 -3.40 38.04
C ASP A 671 -16.34 -2.08 38.62
N ASN A 672 -15.21 -1.55 38.09
CA ASN A 672 -14.66 -0.26 38.47
C ASN A 672 -14.43 0.62 37.24
N LEU A 673 -14.54 1.93 37.44
CA LEU A 673 -14.21 2.91 36.42
C LEU A 673 -12.68 3.01 36.28
N SER A 674 -12.17 2.81 35.08
CA SER A 674 -10.76 3.07 34.73
C SER A 674 -10.63 4.05 33.56
N VAL A 675 -9.60 4.85 33.61
CA VAL A 675 -9.22 5.78 32.53
C VAL A 675 -7.77 5.55 32.16
N THR A 676 -7.52 5.26 30.90
CA THR A 676 -6.18 5.05 30.35
C THR A 676 -5.88 6.11 29.29
N LEU A 677 -4.76 6.76 29.38
CA LEU A 677 -4.23 7.67 28.39
C LEU A 677 -2.84 7.18 27.94
N ASN A 678 -2.73 6.75 26.70
CA ASN A 678 -1.46 6.37 26.08
C ASN A 678 -0.96 7.49 25.20
N ASN A 679 0.30 7.85 25.34
CA ASN A 679 0.96 8.79 24.45
C ASN A 679 2.19 8.12 23.88
N SER A 680 2.40 8.22 22.56
CA SER A 680 3.59 7.65 21.92
C SER A 680 4.03 8.48 20.74
N MET A 681 5.32 8.42 20.43
CA MET A 681 5.90 9.04 19.23
C MET A 681 7.10 8.26 18.73
N ASN A 682 7.33 8.30 17.41
CA ASN A 682 8.56 7.80 16.82
C ASN A 682 9.71 8.82 17.05
N LEU A 683 10.71 8.42 17.80
CA LEU A 683 11.94 9.18 17.99
C LEU A 683 12.89 9.03 16.81
N TYR A 684 12.82 7.88 16.15
CA TYR A 684 13.63 7.51 14.98
C TYR A 684 12.84 6.62 14.06
N LEU A 685 12.91 6.89 12.77
CA LEU A 685 12.29 6.09 11.71
C LEU A 685 13.24 6.05 10.51
N ARG A 686 13.48 4.85 9.99
CA ARG A 686 14.32 4.63 8.81
C ARG A 686 13.84 3.44 8.00
N GLN A 687 13.83 3.58 6.69
CA GLN A 687 13.59 2.47 5.78
C GLN A 687 14.87 1.66 5.60
N ASN A 688 14.77 0.34 5.84
CA ASN A 688 15.84 -0.62 5.56
C ASN A 688 15.18 -1.88 4.96
N TYR A 689 15.64 -3.10 5.22
CA TYR A 689 14.95 -4.35 4.81
C TYR A 689 13.56 -4.53 5.44
N GLY A 690 13.21 -3.71 6.34
CA GLY A 690 11.91 -3.39 6.92
C GLY A 690 12.04 -2.03 7.57
N LEU A 691 11.01 -1.61 8.28
CA LEU A 691 11.00 -0.34 8.97
C LEU A 691 11.79 -0.44 10.28
N ASN A 692 12.94 0.26 10.36
CA ASN A 692 13.69 0.42 11.59
C ASN A 692 13.14 1.62 12.35
N SER A 693 12.78 1.43 13.61
CA SER A 693 12.19 2.49 14.43
C SER A 693 12.62 2.45 15.87
N ILE A 694 12.57 3.62 16.51
CA ILE A 694 12.58 3.75 17.96
C ILE A 694 11.31 4.54 18.32
N ASN A 695 10.41 3.88 19.03
CA ASN A 695 9.19 4.49 19.51
C ASN A 695 9.26 4.57 21.04
N ALA A 696 8.90 5.72 21.60
CA ALA A 696 8.79 5.91 23.03
C ALA A 696 7.41 6.42 23.40
N GLY A 697 6.93 6.00 24.55
CA GLY A 697 5.62 6.43 25.02
C GLY A 697 5.48 6.36 26.52
N LEU A 698 4.37 6.94 26.98
CA LEU A 698 3.95 6.95 28.37
C LEU A 698 2.45 6.64 28.43
N GLY A 699 2.12 5.51 29.03
CA GLY A 699 0.74 5.21 29.42
C GLY A 699 0.51 5.65 30.85
N LEU A 700 -0.66 6.24 31.08
CA LEU A 700 -1.19 6.61 32.39
C LEU A 700 -2.55 5.95 32.56
N LYS A 701 -2.74 5.21 33.64
CA LYS A 701 -4.01 4.55 33.92
C LYS A 701 -4.46 4.86 35.36
N ALA A 702 -5.66 5.41 35.50
CA ALA A 702 -6.34 5.49 36.79
C ALA A 702 -7.32 4.32 36.88
N ARG A 703 -7.34 3.62 38.00
CA ARG A 703 -8.22 2.48 38.28
C ARG A 703 -9.01 2.69 39.59
N ASP A 704 -9.90 1.74 39.86
CA ASP A 704 -10.63 1.63 41.11
C ASP A 704 -11.31 2.93 41.53
N GLN A 705 -12.03 3.56 40.56
CA GLN A 705 -12.66 4.87 40.77
C GLN A 705 -11.68 5.99 41.18
N PHE A 706 -10.45 5.91 40.65
CA PHE A 706 -9.34 6.84 40.92
C PHE A 706 -8.67 6.65 42.32
N ASP A 707 -8.73 5.43 42.85
CA ASP A 707 -8.02 5.11 44.10
C ASP A 707 -6.60 4.58 43.83
N SER A 708 -6.27 4.23 42.57
CA SER A 708 -4.90 3.95 42.19
C SER A 708 -4.54 4.52 40.78
N TYR A 709 -3.26 4.85 40.59
CA TYR A 709 -2.72 5.44 39.38
C TYR A 709 -1.50 4.65 38.90
N LEU A 710 -1.57 4.09 37.68
CA LEU A 710 -0.39 3.47 37.06
C LEU A 710 0.24 4.39 36.05
N ALA A 711 1.58 4.42 36.05
CA ALA A 711 2.37 4.97 34.96
C ALA A 711 3.22 3.85 34.35
N TYR A 712 3.16 3.71 33.02
CA TYR A 712 3.95 2.71 32.29
C TYR A 712 4.67 3.33 31.09
N PRO A 713 5.81 4.01 31.35
CA PRO A 713 6.67 4.44 30.25
C PRO A 713 7.22 3.22 29.52
N PHE A 714 7.28 3.31 28.20
CA PHE A 714 7.83 2.26 27.37
C PHE A 714 8.76 2.81 26.30
N ILE A 715 9.66 1.96 25.86
CA ILE A 715 10.47 2.14 24.66
C ILE A 715 10.43 0.86 23.84
N SER A 716 10.20 1.00 22.56
CA SER A 716 10.26 -0.11 21.60
C SER A 716 11.21 0.23 20.47
N GLN A 717 11.91 -0.78 19.99
CA GLN A 717 12.83 -0.69 18.86
C GLN A 717 12.52 -1.79 17.87
N SER A 718 12.58 -1.48 16.58
CA SER A 718 12.57 -2.47 15.52
C SER A 718 13.81 -2.28 14.65
N LEU A 719 14.46 -3.39 14.33
CA LEU A 719 15.62 -3.45 13.45
C LEU A 719 15.38 -4.55 12.40
N SER A 720 15.79 -4.30 11.18
CA SER A 720 15.65 -5.24 10.07
C SER A 720 16.94 -5.35 9.28
N TRP A 721 17.18 -6.55 8.71
CA TRP A 721 18.29 -6.87 7.82
C TRP A 721 17.81 -7.84 6.73
N ALA A 722 18.67 -8.18 5.80
CA ALA A 722 18.33 -9.11 4.72
C ALA A 722 17.84 -10.46 5.27
N GLY A 723 16.55 -10.74 5.12
CA GLY A 723 15.91 -11.97 5.60
C GLY A 723 15.69 -12.06 7.10
N GLY A 724 15.73 -10.93 7.84
CA GLY A 724 15.45 -10.96 9.26
C GLY A 724 15.00 -9.63 9.86
N GLN A 725 14.37 -9.72 11.01
CA GLN A 725 13.99 -8.56 11.82
C GLN A 725 13.98 -8.91 13.31
N VAL A 726 14.21 -7.92 14.15
CA VAL A 726 14.07 -8.02 15.60
C VAL A 726 13.29 -6.83 16.13
N GLY A 727 12.32 -7.12 16.99
CA GLY A 727 11.62 -6.13 17.78
C GLY A 727 12.00 -6.27 19.25
N ILE A 728 12.26 -5.16 19.91
CA ILE A 728 12.55 -5.09 21.35
C ILE A 728 11.57 -4.10 21.97
N ARG A 729 10.90 -4.49 23.03
CA ARG A 729 10.03 -3.59 23.81
C ARG A 729 10.37 -3.71 25.29
N ASN A 730 10.52 -2.58 25.93
CA ASN A 730 10.69 -2.48 27.37
C ASN A 730 9.59 -1.58 27.93
N THR A 731 8.88 -2.04 28.95
CA THR A 731 7.83 -1.32 29.63
C THR A 731 8.16 -1.32 31.13
N PHE A 732 8.22 -0.15 31.72
CA PHE A 732 8.36 0.01 33.16
C PHE A 732 6.96 0.28 33.73
N ILE A 733 6.65 -0.29 34.88
CA ILE A 733 5.34 -0.19 35.51
C ILE A 733 5.56 0.44 36.88
N THR A 734 4.84 1.49 37.22
CA THR A 734 4.88 2.11 38.55
C THR A 734 3.46 2.46 38.97
N GLU A 735 3.07 2.08 40.15
CA GLU A 735 1.75 2.34 40.70
C GLU A 735 1.79 3.20 41.94
N TYR A 736 0.83 4.07 42.06
CA TYR A 736 0.71 5.09 43.12
C TYR A 736 -0.73 5.07 43.67
N SER A 737 -0.87 5.27 45.01
CA SER A 737 -2.17 5.41 45.65
C SER A 737 -2.82 6.78 45.44
N ASP A 738 -2.03 7.79 45.08
CA ASP A 738 -2.48 9.13 44.67
C ASP A 738 -1.54 9.71 43.63
N LEU A 739 -1.73 10.96 43.21
CA LEU A 739 -0.88 11.62 42.20
C LEU A 739 0.43 12.18 42.75
N SER A 740 0.88 11.73 43.91
CA SER A 740 2.17 12.13 44.51
C SER A 740 3.24 11.04 44.32
N LEU A 741 4.51 11.46 44.13
CA LEU A 741 5.61 10.51 43.99
C LEU A 741 5.89 9.72 45.27
N ASP A 742 5.48 10.24 46.41
CA ASP A 742 5.66 9.60 47.70
C ASP A 742 4.63 8.47 47.98
N SER A 743 3.58 8.42 47.20
CA SER A 743 2.53 7.38 47.28
C SER A 743 2.81 6.09 46.49
N ARG A 744 4.01 5.96 45.93
CA ARG A 744 4.41 4.79 45.15
C ARG A 744 4.48 3.53 46.01
N TYR A 745 3.77 2.48 45.60
CA TYR A 745 3.74 1.18 46.29
C TYR A 745 4.08 -0.03 45.41
N ARG A 746 4.10 0.13 44.06
CA ARG A 746 4.44 -0.97 43.13
C ARG A 746 5.44 -0.48 42.09
N THR A 747 6.39 -1.35 41.74
CA THR A 747 7.31 -1.13 40.62
C THR A 747 7.57 -2.44 39.89
N GLY A 748 7.37 -2.45 38.60
CA GLY A 748 7.60 -3.60 37.75
C GLY A 748 8.32 -3.26 36.45
N TRP A 749 8.76 -4.29 35.77
CA TRP A 749 9.36 -4.20 34.44
C TRP A 749 8.98 -5.39 33.59
N GLN A 750 8.68 -5.14 32.31
CA GLN A 750 8.42 -6.15 31.30
C GLN A 750 9.29 -5.89 30.08
N GLY A 751 9.97 -6.93 29.60
CA GLY A 751 10.78 -6.90 28.39
C GLY A 751 10.30 -7.96 27.40
N GLN A 752 10.27 -7.59 26.12
CA GLN A 752 10.00 -8.50 25.03
C GLN A 752 11.06 -8.35 23.96
N LEU A 753 11.56 -9.48 23.46
CA LEU A 753 12.41 -9.56 22.28
C LEU A 753 11.76 -10.55 21.32
N ALA A 754 11.37 -10.09 20.13
CA ALA A 754 10.80 -10.90 19.07
C ALA A 754 11.77 -10.92 17.87
N LEU A 755 12.28 -12.09 17.54
CA LEU A 755 13.15 -12.33 16.39
C LEU A 755 12.39 -13.12 15.32
N ARG A 756 12.49 -12.66 14.08
CA ARG A 756 12.05 -13.38 12.89
C ARG A 756 13.20 -13.45 11.90
N GLN A 757 13.60 -14.66 11.51
CA GLN A 757 14.77 -14.88 10.66
C GLN A 757 14.50 -15.96 9.64
N LYS A 758 14.74 -15.65 8.36
CA LYS A 758 14.86 -16.65 7.30
C LYS A 758 16.03 -17.60 7.65
N PHE A 759 15.78 -18.89 7.63
CA PHE A 759 16.76 -19.88 8.03
C PHE A 759 17.38 -20.61 6.83
N ILE A 760 16.64 -21.51 6.19
CA ILE A 760 17.08 -22.26 5.01
C ILE A 760 15.98 -22.21 3.97
N ALA A 761 16.32 -21.91 2.70
CA ALA A 761 15.36 -21.82 1.61
C ALA A 761 14.10 -21.08 2.03
N ARG A 762 12.92 -21.59 1.92
CA ARG A 762 11.66 -20.96 2.29
C ARG A 762 11.27 -21.20 3.77
N SER A 763 12.21 -21.41 4.67
CA SER A 763 11.91 -21.61 6.09
C SER A 763 12.19 -20.38 6.93
N GLU A 764 11.48 -20.25 8.05
CA GLU A 764 11.54 -19.11 8.95
C GLU A 764 11.61 -19.56 10.41
N LEU A 765 12.59 -19.03 11.14
CA LEU A 765 12.68 -19.15 12.58
C LEU A 765 12.03 -17.93 13.24
N ASN A 766 11.05 -18.19 14.09
CA ASN A 766 10.40 -17.19 14.93
C ASN A 766 10.71 -17.48 16.38
N SER A 767 11.32 -16.52 17.07
CA SER A 767 11.67 -16.64 18.49
C SER A 767 11.16 -15.44 19.25
N THR A 768 10.46 -15.66 20.35
CA THR A 768 9.99 -14.60 21.24
C THR A 768 10.43 -14.89 22.66
N LEU A 769 11.26 -14.01 23.22
CA LEU A 769 11.64 -14.00 24.63
C LEU A 769 10.84 -12.92 25.35
N ASN A 770 10.11 -13.31 26.37
CA ASN A 770 9.41 -12.41 27.27
C ASN A 770 10.05 -12.50 28.66
N LEU A 771 10.27 -11.36 29.29
CA LEU A 771 10.83 -11.23 30.62
C LEU A 771 9.84 -10.41 31.45
N ALA A 772 9.59 -10.80 32.67
CA ALA A 772 8.80 -10.02 33.61
C ALA A 772 9.44 -10.00 34.98
N TYR A 773 9.37 -8.83 35.60
CA TYR A 773 9.69 -8.63 36.99
C TYR A 773 8.71 -7.62 37.58
N ASP A 774 7.65 -8.11 38.19
CA ASP A 774 6.63 -7.26 38.83
C ASP A 774 6.13 -7.97 40.09
N PRO A 775 6.92 -7.81 41.21
CA PRO A 775 6.70 -8.59 42.40
C PRO A 775 5.35 -8.34 43.09
N ASP A 776 4.74 -7.22 42.78
CA ASP A 776 3.47 -6.78 43.41
C ASP A 776 2.28 -6.87 42.41
N ALA A 777 2.46 -7.45 41.20
CA ALA A 777 1.37 -7.68 40.26
C ALA A 777 0.43 -8.75 40.80
N ASP A 778 -0.84 -8.61 40.41
CA ASP A 778 -1.85 -9.66 40.63
C ASP A 778 -1.38 -10.95 39.92
N PRO A 779 -1.40 -12.11 40.55
CA PRO A 779 -1.08 -13.38 39.92
C PRO A 779 -1.90 -13.68 38.65
N ASP A 780 -3.07 -13.07 38.52
CA ASP A 780 -3.92 -13.20 37.33
C ASP A 780 -3.43 -12.38 36.13
N ASP A 781 -2.45 -11.48 36.26
CA ASP A 781 -1.74 -10.81 35.15
C ASP A 781 -0.82 -11.82 34.42
N ALA A 782 -1.40 -12.72 33.65
CA ALA A 782 -0.76 -13.86 33.03
C ALA A 782 0.48 -13.50 32.20
N PHE A 783 1.58 -14.18 32.46
CA PHE A 783 2.79 -14.11 31.68
C PHE A 783 2.82 -15.23 30.66
N TYR A 784 2.50 -14.93 29.43
CA TYR A 784 2.41 -15.78 28.23
C TYR A 784 2.39 -17.29 28.43
N PRO A 785 1.25 -17.97 28.25
CA PRO A 785 1.13 -19.41 28.41
C PRO A 785 2.01 -20.17 27.44
N LEU A 786 2.59 -21.27 27.88
CA LEU A 786 3.27 -22.22 27.02
C LEU A 786 2.25 -23.02 26.20
N ARG A 787 2.58 -23.31 24.94
CA ARG A 787 1.73 -24.15 24.10
C ARG A 787 1.57 -25.55 24.73
N GLY A 788 0.35 -26.07 24.76
CA GLY A 788 0.05 -27.41 25.30
C GLY A 788 -0.18 -27.48 26.82
N TYR A 789 -0.16 -26.37 27.53
CA TYR A 789 -0.61 -26.28 28.92
C TYR A 789 -2.03 -25.74 28.97
N GLU A 790 -2.93 -26.44 29.71
CA GLU A 790 -4.36 -26.08 29.82
C GLU A 790 -4.61 -24.84 30.69
N HIS A 791 -3.71 -24.58 31.64
CA HIS A 791 -3.82 -23.44 32.54
C HIS A 791 -2.64 -22.49 32.32
N GLU A 792 -2.96 -21.22 32.18
CA GLU A 792 -1.97 -20.16 32.22
C GLU A 792 -1.33 -20.14 33.61
N MET A 793 -0.02 -20.32 33.67
CA MET A 793 0.67 -20.03 34.89
C MET A 793 0.78 -18.52 35.01
N ALA A 794 -0.04 -17.96 35.83
CA ALA A 794 0.06 -16.58 36.26
C ALA A 794 1.37 -16.41 37.05
N THR A 795 2.33 -15.74 36.46
CA THR A 795 3.57 -15.41 37.19
C THR A 795 3.98 -13.99 36.86
N ASN A 796 4.22 -13.23 37.87
CA ASN A 796 4.70 -11.87 37.80
C ASN A 796 6.23 -11.74 37.75
N LYS A 797 6.95 -12.89 37.85
CA LYS A 797 8.42 -12.97 37.76
C LYS A 797 8.82 -14.20 36.96
N GLY A 798 9.59 -14.00 35.91
CA GLY A 798 10.11 -15.09 35.11
C GLY A 798 10.51 -14.72 33.68
N ALA A 799 10.84 -15.79 32.95
CA ALA A 799 11.19 -15.70 31.53
C ALA A 799 10.43 -16.76 30.74
N THR A 800 9.96 -16.43 29.57
CA THR A 800 9.38 -17.36 28.63
C THR A 800 10.03 -17.20 27.27
N LEU A 801 10.56 -18.29 26.72
CA LEU A 801 11.11 -18.37 25.37
C LEU A 801 10.22 -19.27 24.51
N ARG A 802 9.71 -18.74 23.39
CA ARG A 802 8.95 -19.47 22.37
C ARG A 802 9.76 -19.52 21.09
N ASN A 803 9.90 -20.70 20.52
CA ASN A 803 10.57 -20.89 19.24
C ASN A 803 9.69 -21.68 18.30
N SER A 804 9.62 -21.26 17.05
CA SER A 804 8.94 -21.99 15.98
C SER A 804 9.79 -21.94 14.72
N LEU A 805 9.95 -23.07 14.07
CA LEU A 805 10.60 -23.19 12.78
C LEU A 805 9.55 -23.65 11.76
N TYR A 806 9.22 -22.80 10.82
CA TYR A 806 8.20 -23.04 9.80
C TYR A 806 8.81 -23.42 8.45
N PHE A 807 8.17 -24.34 7.76
CA PHE A 807 8.51 -24.80 6.42
C PHE A 807 7.24 -24.84 5.58
N PRO A 808 7.18 -24.21 4.39
CA PRO A 808 6.08 -24.41 3.46
C PRO A 808 6.13 -25.85 2.93
N LEU A 809 5.08 -26.61 3.22
CA LEU A 809 4.99 -28.04 2.89
C LEU A 809 4.32 -28.26 1.52
N PHE A 810 3.16 -27.63 1.32
CA PHE A 810 2.38 -27.72 0.09
C PHE A 810 1.96 -26.35 -0.39
N LYS A 811 2.06 -26.14 -1.71
CA LYS A 811 1.51 -24.98 -2.42
C LYS A 811 0.22 -25.44 -3.08
N ILE A 812 -0.91 -24.89 -2.69
CA ILE A 812 -2.22 -25.22 -3.24
C ILE A 812 -2.68 -24.16 -4.21
N ARG A 813 -2.83 -22.90 -3.77
CA ARG A 813 -3.12 -21.69 -4.56
C ARG A 813 -4.33 -21.81 -5.46
N GLU A 814 -5.33 -22.45 -4.94
CA GLU A 814 -6.61 -22.70 -5.58
C GLU A 814 -7.73 -22.60 -4.55
N GLY A 815 -8.97 -22.50 -5.03
CA GLY A 815 -10.10 -22.38 -4.14
C GLY A 815 -11.43 -22.76 -4.77
N LEU A 816 -12.46 -22.75 -3.92
CA LEU A 816 -13.84 -22.98 -4.28
C LEU A 816 -14.58 -21.65 -4.35
N TRP A 817 -15.52 -21.54 -5.30
CA TRP A 817 -16.40 -20.38 -5.41
C TRP A 817 -17.55 -20.44 -4.38
N THR A 818 -18.05 -21.64 -4.14
CA THR A 818 -19.10 -21.90 -3.13
C THR A 818 -18.84 -23.24 -2.44
N PRO A 819 -18.55 -23.27 -1.11
CA PRO A 819 -18.33 -22.10 -0.25
C PRO A 819 -17.11 -21.29 -0.72
N GLN A 820 -17.12 -19.98 -0.44
CA GLN A 820 -16.06 -19.10 -0.87
C GLN A 820 -14.82 -19.30 0.03
N ILE A 821 -13.90 -20.13 -0.42
CA ILE A 821 -12.67 -20.49 0.28
C ILE A 821 -11.52 -20.56 -0.74
N TYR A 822 -10.42 -19.90 -0.40
CA TYR A 822 -9.15 -20.00 -1.11
C TYR A 822 -8.08 -20.54 -0.17
N MET A 823 -7.23 -21.41 -0.64
CA MET A 823 -6.10 -21.95 0.12
C MET A 823 -4.79 -21.60 -0.59
N GLU A 824 -3.91 -20.88 0.10
CA GLU A 824 -2.61 -20.47 -0.44
C GLU A 824 -1.59 -21.59 -0.24
N ASP A 825 -1.06 -21.74 0.97
CA ASP A 825 -0.03 -22.71 1.30
C ASP A 825 -0.39 -23.48 2.59
N ILE A 826 0.14 -24.68 2.76
CA ILE A 826 0.15 -25.40 4.03
C ILE A 826 1.58 -25.43 4.56
N ASN A 827 1.77 -24.96 5.79
CA ASN A 827 3.05 -24.85 6.45
C ASN A 827 3.14 -25.91 7.58
N LEU A 828 4.31 -26.54 7.71
CA LEU A 828 4.68 -27.34 8.86
C LEU A 828 5.51 -26.50 9.81
N GLY A 829 5.12 -26.44 11.07
CA GLY A 829 5.85 -25.81 12.15
C GLY A 829 6.40 -26.84 13.13
N LEU A 830 7.66 -26.68 13.52
CA LEU A 830 8.27 -27.36 14.65
C LEU A 830 8.44 -26.34 15.75
N PHE A 831 8.03 -26.64 16.98
CA PHE A 831 8.19 -25.69 18.06
C PHE A 831 8.82 -26.30 19.32
N TYR A 832 9.49 -25.46 20.06
CA TYR A 832 10.00 -25.71 21.40
C TYR A 832 9.85 -24.46 22.25
N ASP A 833 9.06 -24.56 23.32
CA ASP A 833 8.81 -23.48 24.26
C ASP A 833 9.40 -23.83 25.62
N MET A 834 9.92 -22.82 26.33
CA MET A 834 10.45 -22.98 27.67
C MET A 834 10.01 -21.77 28.53
N SER A 835 9.65 -22.02 29.77
CA SER A 835 9.35 -21.00 30.76
C SER A 835 10.08 -21.31 32.07
N ILE A 836 10.53 -20.24 32.72
CA ILE A 836 11.16 -20.31 34.04
C ILE A 836 10.42 -19.31 34.93
N PRO A 837 9.19 -19.66 35.37
CA PRO A 837 8.43 -18.84 36.30
C PRO A 837 9.04 -18.94 37.71
N GLN A 838 8.82 -17.89 38.49
CA GLN A 838 9.17 -17.86 39.88
C GLN A 838 7.89 -17.90 40.73
N GLU A 839 7.73 -18.95 41.53
CA GLU A 839 6.64 -19.10 42.47
C GLU A 839 7.22 -19.35 43.86
N ASN A 840 6.70 -18.65 44.89
CA ASN A 840 7.20 -18.80 46.29
C ASN A 840 8.72 -18.68 46.46
N ASN A 841 9.35 -17.78 45.69
CA ASN A 841 10.80 -17.58 45.63
C ASN A 841 11.63 -18.77 45.09
N LYS A 842 10.96 -19.74 44.44
CA LYS A 842 11.64 -20.84 43.76
C LYS A 842 11.40 -20.72 42.25
N LEU A 843 12.47 -20.85 41.46
CA LEU A 843 12.43 -20.98 40.03
C LEU A 843 12.17 -22.46 39.70
N PHE A 844 11.23 -22.70 38.79
CA PHE A 844 10.99 -24.02 38.21
C PHE A 844 10.90 -23.95 36.69
N GLU A 845 11.39 -24.98 36.03
CA GLU A 845 11.44 -25.07 34.59
C GLU A 845 10.20 -25.79 34.08
N GLN A 846 9.54 -25.18 33.08
CA GLN A 846 8.54 -25.81 32.28
C GLN A 846 8.95 -25.75 30.81
N TYR A 847 8.63 -26.79 30.05
CA TYR A 847 8.82 -26.78 28.61
C TYR A 847 7.73 -27.60 27.89
N SER A 848 7.51 -27.23 26.64
CA SER A 848 6.70 -28.02 25.71
C SER A 848 7.33 -28.00 24.33
N TYR A 849 7.03 -29.02 23.55
CA TYR A 849 7.46 -29.13 22.17
C TYR A 849 6.40 -29.83 21.34
N GLY A 850 6.46 -29.63 20.03
CA GLY A 850 5.46 -30.25 19.16
C GLY A 850 5.53 -29.85 17.72
N LEU A 851 4.42 -30.16 17.06
CA LEU A 851 4.22 -29.93 15.63
C LEU A 851 3.01 -29.03 15.43
N GLU A 852 3.07 -28.15 14.43
CA GLU A 852 1.94 -27.35 13.95
C GLU A 852 1.77 -27.59 12.45
N MET A 853 0.55 -27.80 12.00
CA MET A 853 0.20 -27.80 10.58
C MET A 853 -0.75 -26.62 10.36
N ILE A 854 -0.29 -25.61 9.63
CA ILE A 854 -1.00 -24.34 9.46
C ILE A 854 -1.30 -24.15 7.97
N ALA A 855 -2.59 -24.08 7.64
CA ALA A 855 -3.09 -23.69 6.34
C ALA A 855 -3.34 -22.19 6.31
N GLU A 856 -2.91 -21.53 5.24
CA GLU A 856 -3.25 -20.15 4.96
C GLU A 856 -4.49 -20.14 4.08
N ILE A 857 -5.53 -19.54 4.63
CA ILE A 857 -6.87 -19.60 4.07
C ILE A 857 -7.39 -18.18 3.86
N GLY A 858 -7.82 -17.92 2.63
CA GLY A 858 -8.67 -16.78 2.31
C GLY A 858 -10.13 -17.22 2.35
N ALA A 859 -10.97 -16.49 3.04
CA ALA A 859 -12.40 -16.74 3.11
C ALA A 859 -13.16 -15.42 3.04
N ALA A 860 -14.41 -15.49 2.60
CA ALA A 860 -15.33 -14.35 2.64
C ALA A 860 -14.85 -13.12 1.84
N PHE A 861 -13.97 -13.27 0.84
CA PHE A 861 -13.30 -12.18 0.13
C PHE A 861 -12.49 -11.23 1.03
N MET A 862 -12.29 -11.64 2.27
CA MET A 862 -11.45 -10.91 3.25
C MET A 862 -9.98 -11.33 3.07
N GLY A 863 -9.10 -10.70 3.83
CA GLY A 863 -7.68 -11.03 3.82
C GLY A 863 -7.37 -12.48 4.18
N MET A 864 -6.09 -12.86 4.02
CA MET A 864 -5.62 -14.20 4.38
C MET A 864 -5.61 -14.39 5.89
N SER A 865 -6.07 -15.54 6.35
CA SER A 865 -6.08 -15.98 7.74
C SER A 865 -5.31 -17.29 7.88
N SER A 866 -5.03 -17.70 9.11
CA SER A 866 -4.38 -19.00 9.37
C SER A 866 -5.34 -19.91 10.14
N ALA A 867 -5.43 -21.15 9.73
CA ALA A 867 -6.11 -22.19 10.48
C ALA A 867 -5.26 -23.46 10.52
N GLY A 868 -5.23 -24.14 11.65
CA GLY A 868 -4.37 -25.31 11.76
C GLY A 868 -4.62 -26.16 12.99
N LEU A 869 -3.82 -27.18 13.10
CA LEU A 869 -3.78 -28.09 14.24
C LEU A 869 -2.38 -28.07 14.86
N ARG A 870 -2.32 -28.09 16.17
CA ARG A 870 -1.11 -28.23 16.97
C ARG A 870 -1.20 -29.50 17.78
N LEU A 871 -0.12 -30.28 17.70
CA LEU A 871 0.13 -31.40 18.60
C LEU A 871 1.29 -31.02 19.52
N SER A 872 1.05 -30.96 20.81
CA SER A 872 2.02 -30.57 21.82
C SER A 872 2.23 -31.66 22.86
N LYS A 873 3.45 -31.69 23.42
CA LYS A 873 3.81 -32.53 24.55
C LYS A 873 4.51 -31.68 25.61
N THR A 874 4.03 -31.73 26.85
CA THR A 874 4.57 -31.00 27.98
C THR A 874 5.68 -31.78 28.68
N LYS A 875 6.39 -31.12 29.61
CA LYS A 875 7.42 -31.72 30.47
C LYS A 875 6.88 -32.90 31.28
N GLU A 876 5.66 -32.81 31.74
CA GLU A 876 4.98 -33.86 32.52
C GLU A 876 4.54 -35.04 31.65
N GLY A 877 4.70 -34.96 30.33
CA GLY A 877 4.34 -36.00 29.38
C GLY A 877 2.90 -35.91 28.85
N ASN A 878 2.15 -34.90 29.24
CA ASN A 878 0.81 -34.66 28.73
C ASN A 878 0.85 -34.33 27.23
N ILE A 879 -0.10 -34.88 26.50
CA ILE A 879 -0.25 -34.62 25.06
C ILE A 879 -1.55 -33.85 24.87
N ALA A 880 -1.48 -32.71 24.19
CA ALA A 880 -2.64 -31.90 23.82
C ALA A 880 -2.72 -31.72 22.31
N VAL A 881 -3.95 -31.62 21.80
CA VAL A 881 -4.26 -31.26 20.42
C VAL A 881 -5.07 -29.98 20.44
N ASP A 882 -4.53 -28.92 19.88
CA ASP A 882 -5.14 -27.61 19.84
C ASP A 882 -5.55 -27.25 18.42
N VAL A 883 -6.64 -26.53 18.27
CA VAL A 883 -7.01 -25.87 17.02
C VAL A 883 -6.40 -24.47 17.02
N ILE A 884 -5.66 -24.15 15.98
CA ILE A 884 -5.09 -22.82 15.76
C ILE A 884 -6.05 -22.05 14.85
N LEU A 885 -6.52 -20.90 15.30
CA LEU A 885 -7.26 -19.95 14.47
C LEU A 885 -6.58 -18.60 14.59
N GLY A 886 -5.93 -18.17 13.52
CA GLY A 886 -5.33 -16.83 13.39
C GLY A 886 -6.20 -15.99 12.46
N ILE A 887 -6.94 -15.05 13.00
CA ILE A 887 -7.65 -14.06 12.17
C ILE A 887 -6.64 -12.99 11.82
N GLY A 888 -6.17 -12.99 10.58
CA GLY A 888 -5.45 -11.84 10.02
C GLY A 888 -6.48 -10.75 9.68
N LEU A 889 -6.61 -9.78 10.56
CA LEU A 889 -7.37 -8.53 10.28
C LEU A 889 -6.40 -7.48 9.78
#